data_6a8d7a6c7501edcbbe5d4146750f38d8
#
_entry.id   6a8d7a6c7501edcbbe5d4146750f38d8
#
_cell.length_a   1.000
_cell.length_b   1.000
_cell.length_c   1.000
_cell.angle_alpha   90.00
_cell.angle_beta   90.00
_cell.angle_gamma   90.00
#
_symmetry.space_group_name_H-M   'P 1'
#
loop_
_entity.id
_entity.type
_entity.pdbx_description
1 polymer ?
#
loop_
_entity_poly.entity_id
_entity_poly.type
_entity_poly.pdbx_seq_one_letter_code
_entity_poly.pdbx_strand_id
1 'polypeptide(L)'
;LIISAAAIADNIRFKVSGHVLDNRTMQPIQYAIVKVSNLELWAATDANGMFIIENVPQGAVSIEVSTLGYVTRTVQFNIRHNTDLKNIRLKEANLSIPGVEVTARKRSTMGTTTYSIDRTTLDHSQVLSLNDIMALLPGGQTVNSTLTDDSRLALRSTTGEKGNASFGTAIEIDGMRLNNNASMSETQSASTRNISTSNIESIEVIAGIPGVEYGDISNGMVKVNTRRGHTPWIVEASMNPYTRQVALTKGLALAHNAGTLNFSIEHAQSFTDITSPHTAYSRNILSTTYNKVFRMKGSSLNLTAGLTGNIGGYNSEADPDAFRDTYQRQRDNQLRANMMLDWLYNSRSSGVFNITLQAAFSTADRRSDNNTNTSSSSTQASLHTTTNGYAIAQDYADGMGTGSIILSPTGYWYVRSFNDQKLQSLQLKLKGEWTRRILSAVNKLTVGTELNSTRNNGHGTYYDDMRLAPTWRPYDYSLLPTMHSLAMFIEERLTMGRLMLVGGLRNDITIISGSEYGTAASLSPRFNARYNIIKGKNVSLTLHAGYGKSVKLPSFQVLYPADTYTDRLVFTPGSTADGKAYYAYYTNVQRAIYNSNLKWQHSNQMEAGLEAMVGKARLSLSAYWNRTYNPYQTLNVYSPFAYNQTSQSALEGCSIAAADRIYSVDPSTGVISVTSATNGNTVNLPYSIRRTYTANRQYVNGSPVTRYGLEWVAEMPIINNHHTLGLSLRIDGKYYHYRGTDNTLIAGCPNGIGDQAEGSGTQPLIGYYVGSNVASASTTSTPTVSNGMMNKGCSLNTTLTARIPQLRLIMTMRLEATMLNYRRNLSSNRTTIALNEAGDVTGTKYVGQTDHYVAVYPKYYSTWDNPSERIPYAEALLAAKDNNPTLYRQLCDLIVRSNTAYYFNPQNISAYYSANFSVTKEIGRWVSLSFYANNFFNNLASVRNKQTGLKTSLFDSGYIPKFYYGASVRVKL
;
A
#
# COMPACT_ATOMS: atom_id res chain seq x y z
N LEU A 1 -1.43 23.96 -31.49
CA LEU A 1 -1.04 24.67 -32.73
C LEU A 1 -1.98 25.85 -33.05
N ILE A 2 -2.16 26.77 -32.13
CA ILE A 2 -2.67 28.12 -32.45
C ILE A 2 -1.62 29.11 -31.90
N ILE A 3 -0.49 29.11 -32.54
CA ILE A 3 0.61 30.01 -32.27
C ILE A 3 0.95 30.72 -33.56
N SER A 4 0.30 31.80 -33.86
CA SER A 4 0.83 32.89 -34.68
C SER A 4 -0.21 33.98 -34.81
N ALA A 5 0.12 35.17 -34.40
CA ALA A 5 -0.40 36.50 -34.76
C ALA A 5 -0.83 37.45 -33.65
N ALA A 6 -0.44 37.25 -32.39
CA ALA A 6 -0.75 38.27 -31.35
C ALA A 6 0.48 38.59 -30.46
N ALA A 7 1.64 38.72 -31.05
CA ALA A 7 2.92 38.80 -30.31
C ALA A 7 3.47 40.24 -30.08
N ILE A 8 2.70 41.32 -30.15
CA ILE A 8 3.30 42.69 -30.17
C ILE A 8 2.99 43.55 -28.93
N ALA A 9 2.09 43.14 -28.03
CA ALA A 9 1.60 44.09 -27.00
C ALA A 9 2.09 43.89 -25.56
N ASP A 10 2.99 42.95 -25.20
CA ASP A 10 3.34 42.67 -23.81
C ASP A 10 4.87 42.70 -23.55
N ASN A 11 5.54 43.70 -24.05
CA ASN A 11 7.03 43.78 -24.00
C ASN A 11 7.61 44.56 -22.83
N ILE A 12 6.79 45.12 -21.94
CA ILE A 12 7.32 45.93 -20.82
C ILE A 12 7.55 45.02 -19.62
N ARG A 13 8.83 44.84 -19.27
CA ARG A 13 9.27 44.00 -18.15
C ARG A 13 10.09 44.80 -17.19
N PHE A 14 9.92 44.53 -15.90
CA PHE A 14 10.56 45.28 -14.83
C PHE A 14 11.32 44.36 -13.86
N LYS A 15 12.29 44.93 -13.19
CA LYS A 15 12.99 44.30 -12.07
C LYS A 15 12.20 44.57 -10.78
N VAL A 16 12.00 43.51 -9.98
CA VAL A 16 11.44 43.58 -8.64
C VAL A 16 12.49 43.15 -7.64
N SER A 17 12.81 44.00 -6.67
CA SER A 17 13.78 43.72 -5.61
C SER A 17 13.20 44.07 -4.24
N GLY A 18 13.86 43.64 -3.18
CA GLY A 18 13.48 43.93 -1.80
C GLY A 18 14.29 43.11 -0.80
N HIS A 19 14.00 43.32 0.48
CA HIS A 19 14.62 42.60 1.57
C HIS A 19 13.56 41.86 2.38
N VAL A 20 13.88 40.66 2.82
CA VAL A 20 13.03 39.86 3.72
C VAL A 20 13.67 39.88 5.11
N LEU A 21 12.92 40.39 6.08
CA LEU A 21 13.39 40.57 7.45
C LEU A 21 12.47 39.85 8.44
N ASP A 22 13.02 39.41 9.56
CA ASP A 22 12.25 39.03 10.71
C ASP A 22 11.50 40.24 11.28
N ASN A 23 10.20 40.10 11.53
CA ASN A 23 9.36 41.22 11.97
C ASN A 23 9.68 41.72 13.36
N ARG A 24 10.33 40.96 14.22
CA ARG A 24 10.66 41.29 15.60
C ARG A 24 12.10 41.72 15.76
N THR A 25 13.03 40.93 15.24
CA THR A 25 14.47 41.18 15.42
C THR A 25 15.04 42.13 14.36
N MET A 26 14.28 42.33 13.28
CA MET A 26 14.71 43.10 12.09
C MET A 26 15.96 42.53 11.40
N GLN A 27 16.35 41.30 11.78
CA GLN A 27 17.47 40.60 11.15
C GLN A 27 17.10 40.11 9.76
N PRO A 28 18.03 40.07 8.82
CA PRO A 28 17.77 39.53 7.48
C PRO A 28 17.46 38.01 7.54
N ILE A 29 16.47 37.60 6.76
CA ILE A 29 16.13 36.21 6.60
C ILE A 29 16.78 35.69 5.32
N GLN A 30 17.76 34.83 5.46
CA GLN A 30 18.48 34.15 4.38
C GLN A 30 17.68 32.96 3.84
N TYR A 31 17.75 32.77 2.53
CA TYR A 31 17.08 31.65 1.80
C TYR A 31 15.54 31.63 1.91
N ALA A 32 14.92 32.79 2.19
CA ALA A 32 13.48 32.91 2.01
C ALA A 32 13.13 32.83 0.50
N ILE A 33 12.13 32.05 0.15
CA ILE A 33 11.65 31.94 -1.23
C ILE A 33 10.64 33.03 -1.50
N VAL A 34 10.91 33.86 -2.50
CA VAL A 34 10.03 34.91 -3.00
C VAL A 34 9.51 34.50 -4.35
N LYS A 35 8.22 34.22 -4.45
CA LYS A 35 7.57 33.70 -5.66
C LYS A 35 6.52 34.65 -6.20
N VAL A 36 6.49 34.86 -7.52
CA VAL A 36 5.40 35.53 -8.23
C VAL A 36 4.37 34.45 -8.59
N SER A 37 3.31 34.37 -7.82
CA SER A 37 2.41 33.21 -7.80
C SER A 37 1.78 32.84 -9.14
N ASN A 38 1.57 33.80 -10.03
CA ASN A 38 0.88 33.53 -11.32
C ASN A 38 1.84 33.23 -12.48
N LEU A 39 3.15 33.37 -12.28
CA LEU A 39 4.13 33.30 -13.36
C LEU A 39 5.24 32.28 -13.13
N GLU A 40 5.19 31.58 -12.00
CA GLU A 40 6.21 30.59 -11.56
C GLU A 40 7.63 31.21 -11.46
N LEU A 41 7.72 32.56 -11.42
CA LEU A 41 8.98 33.26 -11.18
C LEU A 41 9.31 33.24 -9.69
N TRP A 42 10.54 32.89 -9.35
CA TRP A 42 10.98 32.89 -7.96
C TRP A 42 12.43 33.37 -7.79
N ALA A 43 12.76 33.81 -6.61
CA ALA A 43 14.13 34.08 -6.17
C ALA A 43 14.27 33.65 -4.71
N ALA A 44 15.48 33.30 -4.28
CA ALA A 44 15.80 33.14 -2.88
C ALA A 44 16.53 34.35 -2.35
N THR A 45 16.32 34.71 -1.08
CA THR A 45 17.08 35.80 -0.42
C THR A 45 18.52 35.38 -0.14
N ASP A 46 19.44 36.32 -0.23
CA ASP A 46 20.85 36.14 0.13
C ASP A 46 21.10 36.32 1.65
N ALA A 47 22.37 36.32 2.06
CA ALA A 47 22.76 36.49 3.46
C ALA A 47 22.26 37.81 4.08
N ASN A 48 22.05 38.84 3.28
CA ASN A 48 21.50 40.12 3.69
C ASN A 48 19.97 40.20 3.58
N GLY A 49 19.32 39.07 3.31
CA GLY A 49 17.87 39.00 3.10
C GLY A 49 17.40 39.61 1.78
N MET A 50 18.30 40.02 0.87
CA MET A 50 17.98 40.67 -0.39
C MET A 50 17.54 39.63 -1.45
N PHE A 51 16.50 39.95 -2.23
CA PHE A 51 16.09 39.23 -3.40
C PHE A 51 15.95 40.12 -4.63
N ILE A 52 16.10 39.53 -5.81
CA ILE A 52 15.90 40.17 -7.10
C ILE A 52 15.17 39.19 -8.01
N ILE A 53 14.05 39.63 -8.59
CA ILE A 53 13.33 38.94 -9.64
C ILE A 53 13.35 39.84 -10.89
N GLU A 54 13.99 39.35 -11.93
CA GLU A 54 14.09 40.11 -13.19
C GLU A 54 12.93 39.74 -14.14
N ASN A 55 12.67 40.61 -15.09
CA ASN A 55 11.70 40.38 -16.17
C ASN A 55 10.28 40.11 -15.70
N VAL A 56 9.82 40.72 -14.59
CA VAL A 56 8.43 40.65 -14.15
C VAL A 56 7.56 41.50 -15.08
N PRO A 57 6.47 40.96 -15.65
CA PRO A 57 5.60 41.71 -16.56
C PRO A 57 4.88 42.83 -15.85
N GLN A 58 4.54 43.90 -16.61
CA GLN A 58 3.71 45.00 -16.14
C GLN A 58 2.32 44.49 -15.70
N GLY A 59 1.81 45.03 -14.62
CA GLY A 59 0.45 44.76 -14.14
C GLY A 59 0.39 44.26 -12.71
N ALA A 60 -0.77 43.77 -12.30
CA ALA A 60 -1.02 43.25 -10.97
C ALA A 60 -0.35 41.89 -10.79
N VAL A 61 0.54 41.79 -9.82
CA VAL A 61 1.22 40.53 -9.45
C VAL A 61 1.03 40.23 -7.97
N SER A 62 0.93 38.97 -7.66
CA SER A 62 0.88 38.47 -6.28
C SER A 62 2.24 37.87 -5.95
N ILE A 63 2.91 38.42 -4.95
CA ILE A 63 4.22 37.99 -4.49
C ILE A 63 4.04 37.28 -3.16
N GLU A 64 4.40 36.03 -3.14
CA GLU A 64 4.37 35.15 -1.97
C GLU A 64 5.80 35.04 -1.43
N VAL A 65 5.98 35.28 -0.14
CA VAL A 65 7.27 35.12 0.55
C VAL A 65 7.10 34.07 1.63
N SER A 66 7.89 33.02 1.55
CA SER A 66 7.84 31.87 2.46
C SER A 66 9.25 31.47 2.89
N THR A 67 9.36 31.04 4.12
CA THR A 67 10.56 30.42 4.68
C THR A 67 10.20 29.60 5.91
N LEU A 68 11.04 28.63 6.24
CA LEU A 68 10.83 27.70 7.35
C LEU A 68 10.77 28.45 8.69
N GLY A 69 9.79 28.12 9.52
CA GLY A 69 9.60 28.76 10.84
C GLY A 69 8.88 30.11 10.81
N TYR A 70 8.46 30.59 9.65
CA TYR A 70 7.74 31.85 9.49
C TYR A 70 6.39 31.66 8.79
N VAL A 71 5.47 32.59 9.08
CA VAL A 71 4.18 32.61 8.38
C VAL A 71 4.37 33.14 6.97
N THR A 72 3.94 32.37 5.96
CA THR A 72 3.94 32.78 4.57
C THR A 72 3.17 34.11 4.40
N ARG A 73 3.77 35.09 3.75
CA ARG A 73 3.17 36.37 3.49
C ARG A 73 2.95 36.58 2.00
N THR A 74 1.71 36.83 1.63
CA THR A 74 1.34 37.19 0.25
C THR A 74 1.02 38.67 0.18
N VAL A 75 1.62 39.36 -0.77
CA VAL A 75 1.44 40.82 -0.99
C VAL A 75 1.13 41.06 -2.45
N GLN A 76 0.12 41.86 -2.73
CA GLN A 76 -0.26 42.24 -4.10
C GLN A 76 0.36 43.59 -4.46
N PHE A 77 1.00 43.68 -5.62
CA PHE A 77 1.59 44.87 -6.18
C PHE A 77 1.14 45.07 -7.64
N ASN A 78 1.08 46.34 -8.04
CA ASN A 78 0.88 46.70 -9.44
C ASN A 78 2.19 47.19 -10.01
N ILE A 79 2.88 46.37 -10.77
CA ILE A 79 4.22 46.68 -11.30
C ILE A 79 4.07 47.54 -12.55
N ARG A 80 4.61 48.75 -12.52
CA ARG A 80 4.60 49.73 -13.62
C ARG A 80 6.00 50.23 -14.01
N HIS A 81 6.98 50.01 -13.15
CA HIS A 81 8.40 50.36 -13.32
C HIS A 81 9.27 49.43 -12.51
N ASN A 82 10.58 49.54 -12.59
CA ASN A 82 11.47 48.81 -11.68
C ASN A 82 11.11 49.16 -10.24
N THR A 83 10.69 48.16 -9.48
CA THR A 83 10.06 48.33 -8.18
C THR A 83 10.92 47.74 -7.09
N ASP A 84 11.30 48.58 -6.11
CA ASP A 84 11.86 48.08 -4.86
C ASP A 84 10.76 47.99 -3.80
N LEU A 85 10.47 46.73 -3.36
CA LEU A 85 9.46 46.42 -2.35
C LEU A 85 9.92 46.76 -0.93
N LYS A 86 11.14 47.31 -0.81
CA LYS A 86 11.79 47.65 0.46
C LYS A 86 11.84 46.42 1.38
N ASN A 87 11.28 46.55 2.61
CA ASN A 87 11.34 45.50 3.63
C ASN A 87 10.03 44.71 3.70
N ILE A 88 10.07 43.44 3.36
CA ILE A 88 8.98 42.48 3.58
C ILE A 88 9.26 41.78 4.91
N ARG A 89 8.43 42.03 5.92
CA ARG A 89 8.62 41.48 7.26
C ARG A 89 7.81 40.21 7.42
N LEU A 90 8.46 39.15 7.83
CA LEU A 90 7.82 37.88 8.14
C LEU A 90 7.67 37.72 9.66
N LYS A 91 6.53 37.23 10.08
CA LYS A 91 6.27 36.87 11.47
C LYS A 91 6.68 35.42 11.71
N GLU A 92 7.42 35.16 12.77
CA GLU A 92 7.75 33.81 13.22
C GLU A 92 6.45 33.02 13.49
N ALA A 93 6.39 31.79 12.98
CA ALA A 93 5.23 30.93 13.19
C ALA A 93 5.18 30.48 14.65
N ASN A 94 4.10 30.88 15.36
CA ASN A 94 3.84 30.50 16.74
C ASN A 94 2.32 30.47 17.01
N LEU A 95 1.91 29.94 18.16
CA LEU A 95 0.51 29.79 18.54
C LEU A 95 -0.26 31.11 18.74
N SER A 96 0.42 32.22 18.86
CA SER A 96 -0.24 33.55 19.00
C SER A 96 -0.77 34.08 17.67
N ILE A 97 -0.47 33.44 16.52
CA ILE A 97 -0.85 33.92 15.19
C ILE A 97 -2.25 33.43 14.79
N PRO A 98 -3.11 34.28 14.22
CA PRO A 98 -4.41 33.91 13.71
C PRO A 98 -4.29 32.90 12.55
N GLY A 99 -5.10 31.82 12.55
CA GLY A 99 -5.19 30.88 11.45
C GLY A 99 -4.38 29.60 11.58
N VAL A 100 -3.88 29.27 12.78
CA VAL A 100 -3.36 27.93 13.08
C VAL A 100 -4.55 26.97 13.04
N GLU A 101 -4.52 26.03 12.12
CA GLU A 101 -5.51 24.96 11.97
C GLU A 101 -4.85 23.63 12.34
N VAL A 102 -5.59 22.74 12.97
CA VAL A 102 -5.12 21.43 13.43
C VAL A 102 -5.63 20.31 12.51
N THR A 103 -6.00 20.68 11.29
CA THR A 103 -6.60 19.76 10.30
C THR A 103 -6.12 20.09 8.89
N ALA A 104 -6.21 19.09 7.99
CA ALA A 104 -5.83 19.26 6.60
C ALA A 104 -6.69 20.31 5.88
N ARG A 105 -6.05 21.24 5.19
CA ARG A 105 -6.72 22.27 4.37
C ARG A 105 -6.94 21.79 2.95
N LYS A 106 -8.14 21.97 2.43
CA LYS A 106 -8.39 21.74 1.02
C LYS A 106 -7.77 22.87 0.18
N ARG A 107 -6.97 22.49 -0.83
CA ARG A 107 -6.43 23.40 -1.84
C ARG A 107 -6.68 22.80 -3.22
N SER A 108 -7.40 23.48 -4.08
CA SER A 108 -7.58 23.08 -5.48
C SER A 108 -6.64 23.89 -6.36
N THR A 109 -5.38 23.53 -6.39
CA THR A 109 -4.37 24.25 -7.20
C THR A 109 -4.40 23.89 -8.67
N MET A 110 -4.77 22.63 -9.00
CA MET A 110 -4.78 22.08 -10.36
C MET A 110 -6.18 21.63 -10.81
N GLY A 111 -7.26 22.16 -10.21
CA GLY A 111 -8.63 21.75 -10.54
C GLY A 111 -8.98 20.32 -10.05
N THR A 112 -8.27 19.80 -9.05
CA THR A 112 -8.48 18.49 -8.42
C THR A 112 -8.54 18.62 -6.90
N THR A 113 -9.14 17.65 -6.21
CA THR A 113 -9.21 17.64 -4.76
C THR A 113 -7.86 17.34 -4.17
N THR A 114 -7.29 18.33 -3.48
CA THR A 114 -6.00 18.26 -2.79
C THR A 114 -6.16 18.77 -1.35
N TYR A 115 -5.59 18.06 -0.40
CA TYR A 115 -5.51 18.45 1.00
C TYR A 115 -4.06 18.77 1.36
N SER A 116 -3.82 19.91 2.01
CA SER A 116 -2.51 20.34 2.46
C SER A 116 -2.45 20.30 3.98
N ILE A 117 -1.40 19.68 4.52
CA ILE A 117 -1.11 19.60 5.94
C ILE A 117 0.24 20.29 6.13
N ASP A 118 0.25 21.39 6.83
CA ASP A 118 1.47 22.16 7.10
C ASP A 118 2.16 21.71 8.40
N ARG A 119 3.34 22.22 8.64
CA ARG A 119 4.14 21.91 9.84
C ARG A 119 3.37 22.21 11.12
N THR A 120 2.64 23.31 11.16
CA THR A 120 1.88 23.71 12.35
C THR A 120 0.81 22.69 12.69
N THR A 121 0.11 22.19 11.68
CA THR A 121 -0.87 21.11 11.85
C THR A 121 -0.21 19.84 12.39
N LEU A 122 0.94 19.43 11.81
CA LEU A 122 1.68 18.26 12.28
C LEU A 122 2.16 18.40 13.72
N ASP A 123 2.62 19.60 14.10
CA ASP A 123 3.09 19.91 15.45
C ASP A 123 2.02 19.75 16.53
N HIS A 124 0.75 19.90 16.18
CA HIS A 124 -0.38 19.81 17.10
C HIS A 124 -1.19 18.51 16.97
N SER A 125 -0.89 17.67 15.98
CA SER A 125 -1.70 16.47 15.65
C SER A 125 -1.16 15.15 16.23
N GLN A 126 -0.01 15.15 16.88
CA GLN A 126 0.59 13.94 17.50
C GLN A 126 0.79 12.80 16.49
N VAL A 127 1.24 13.12 15.29
CA VAL A 127 1.44 12.18 14.18
C VAL A 127 2.80 11.48 14.34
N LEU A 128 2.83 10.17 14.52
CA LEU A 128 4.05 9.36 14.66
C LEU A 128 4.58 8.89 13.29
N SER A 129 3.69 8.48 12.41
CA SER A 129 4.00 7.98 11.07
C SER A 129 3.17 8.69 10.00
N LEU A 130 3.58 8.57 8.74
CA LEU A 130 2.84 9.20 7.64
C LEU A 130 1.40 8.65 7.52
N ASN A 131 1.13 7.42 7.95
CA ASN A 131 -0.23 6.86 7.91
C ASN A 131 -1.22 7.61 8.82
N ASP A 132 -0.74 8.17 9.91
CA ASP A 132 -1.59 8.85 10.90
C ASP A 132 -2.24 10.13 10.34
N ILE A 133 -1.70 10.69 9.23
CA ILE A 133 -2.32 11.82 8.54
C ILE A 133 -3.72 11.52 7.99
N MET A 134 -4.05 10.23 7.80
CA MET A 134 -5.38 9.84 7.34
C MET A 134 -6.49 10.29 8.29
N ALA A 135 -6.18 10.41 9.58
CA ALA A 135 -7.09 10.96 10.59
C ALA A 135 -7.42 12.44 10.35
N LEU A 136 -6.53 13.20 9.70
CA LEU A 136 -6.70 14.63 9.44
C LEU A 136 -7.53 14.93 8.18
N LEU A 137 -7.74 13.91 7.33
CA LEU A 137 -8.55 14.04 6.11
C LEU A 137 -10.04 14.03 6.43
N PRO A 138 -10.91 14.52 5.52
CA PRO A 138 -12.36 14.53 5.75
C PRO A 138 -12.91 13.15 6.08
N GLY A 139 -13.67 13.06 7.17
CA GLY A 139 -14.22 11.80 7.69
C GLY A 139 -13.16 10.77 8.12
N GLY A 140 -11.90 11.19 8.27
CA GLY A 140 -10.85 10.36 8.85
C GLY A 140 -11.12 10.10 10.33
N GLN A 141 -10.75 8.93 10.82
CA GLN A 141 -10.89 8.57 12.24
C GLN A 141 -9.52 8.49 12.89
N THR A 142 -9.45 8.90 14.15
CA THR A 142 -8.21 8.85 14.92
C THR A 142 -7.84 7.40 15.22
N VAL A 143 -6.60 7.06 14.92
CA VAL A 143 -6.00 5.75 15.20
C VAL A 143 -4.93 5.92 16.25
N ASN A 144 -4.79 4.95 17.13
CA ASN A 144 -3.71 4.91 18.11
C ASN A 144 -2.41 4.55 17.38
N SER A 145 -1.48 5.48 17.35
CA SER A 145 -0.24 5.35 16.58
C SER A 145 0.71 4.36 17.20
N THR A 146 1.18 3.40 16.41
CA THR A 146 2.20 2.42 16.76
C THR A 146 3.13 2.16 15.59
N LEU A 147 4.34 1.68 15.85
CA LEU A 147 5.27 1.21 14.82
C LEU A 147 5.28 -0.32 14.68
N THR A 148 4.60 -1.05 15.54
CA THR A 148 4.56 -2.52 15.50
C THR A 148 3.82 -3.04 14.28
N ASP A 149 2.78 -2.32 13.83
CA ASP A 149 2.05 -2.64 12.62
C ASP A 149 2.69 -1.99 11.39
N ASP A 150 2.76 -2.74 10.28
CA ASP A 150 3.23 -2.20 9.00
C ASP A 150 2.12 -1.39 8.33
N SER A 151 1.98 -0.15 8.79
CA SER A 151 0.93 0.75 8.32
C SER A 151 1.16 1.25 6.90
N ARG A 152 0.11 1.21 6.08
CA ARG A 152 0.13 1.52 4.65
C ARG A 152 -0.99 2.48 4.28
N LEU A 153 -0.66 3.48 3.47
CA LEU A 153 -1.66 4.44 3.01
C LEU A 153 -2.64 3.84 2.02
N ALA A 154 -3.92 4.09 2.23
CA ALA A 154 -4.99 3.72 1.32
C ALA A 154 -6.02 4.84 1.22
N LEU A 155 -6.01 5.56 0.09
CA LEU A 155 -6.94 6.65 -0.14
C LEU A 155 -8.26 6.11 -0.69
N ARG A 156 -9.40 6.60 -0.18
CA ARG A 156 -10.74 6.29 -0.67
C ARG A 156 -11.01 4.79 -0.84
N SER A 157 -10.64 3.99 0.18
CA SER A 157 -10.84 2.54 0.21
C SER A 157 -11.00 2.02 1.62
N THR A 158 -11.47 0.76 1.74
CA THR A 158 -11.57 0.01 3.00
C THR A 158 -10.86 -1.34 2.88
N THR A 159 -10.65 -1.99 4.02
CA THR A 159 -9.94 -3.28 4.08
C THR A 159 -10.71 -4.39 3.35
N GLY A 160 -10.00 -5.29 2.67
CA GLY A 160 -10.54 -6.48 2.03
C GLY A 160 -11.15 -6.26 0.65
N GLU A 161 -11.01 -5.07 0.05
CA GLU A 161 -11.49 -4.77 -1.30
C GLU A 161 -10.55 -5.31 -2.38
N LYS A 162 -11.11 -5.80 -3.48
CA LYS A 162 -10.36 -6.12 -4.70
C LYS A 162 -9.91 -4.83 -5.42
N GLY A 163 -8.91 -4.97 -6.28
CA GLY A 163 -8.31 -3.82 -6.96
C GLY A 163 -7.64 -2.89 -5.95
N ASN A 164 -6.79 -3.44 -5.13
CA ASN A 164 -6.18 -2.89 -3.92
C ASN A 164 -5.79 -1.41 -4.06
N ALA A 165 -6.55 -0.54 -3.42
CA ALA A 165 -6.34 0.90 -3.45
C ALA A 165 -5.06 1.32 -2.72
N SER A 166 -4.62 0.57 -1.71
CA SER A 166 -3.34 0.78 -1.05
C SER A 166 -2.18 0.61 -2.02
N PHE A 167 -2.14 -0.47 -2.80
CA PHE A 167 -1.10 -0.69 -3.83
C PHE A 167 -1.06 0.42 -4.87
N GLY A 168 -2.22 0.97 -5.25
CA GLY A 168 -2.36 2.07 -6.20
C GLY A 168 -2.14 3.46 -5.63
N THR A 169 -1.93 3.62 -4.32
CA THR A 169 -1.64 4.90 -3.68
C THR A 169 -0.13 5.17 -3.72
N ALA A 170 0.30 6.25 -4.37
CA ALA A 170 1.70 6.62 -4.45
C ALA A 170 2.13 7.48 -3.26
N ILE A 171 3.38 7.33 -2.86
CA ILE A 171 4.06 8.20 -1.89
C ILE A 171 5.27 8.81 -2.58
N GLU A 172 5.41 10.12 -2.52
CA GLU A 172 6.54 10.87 -3.03
C GLU A 172 7.17 11.71 -1.92
N ILE A 173 8.47 11.64 -1.75
CA ILE A 173 9.23 12.44 -0.79
C ILE A 173 10.25 13.28 -1.57
N ASP A 174 10.14 14.60 -1.47
CA ASP A 174 11.01 15.56 -2.18
C ASP A 174 11.14 15.29 -3.69
N GLY A 175 10.04 14.94 -4.34
CA GLY A 175 10.00 14.61 -5.77
C GLY A 175 10.41 13.19 -6.12
N MET A 176 10.84 12.40 -5.14
CA MET A 176 11.19 10.99 -5.30
C MET A 176 10.05 10.07 -4.89
N ARG A 177 9.65 9.19 -5.79
CA ARG A 177 8.65 8.18 -5.50
C ARG A 177 9.23 7.03 -4.66
N LEU A 178 8.49 6.58 -3.66
CA LEU A 178 8.76 5.33 -2.97
C LEU A 178 8.24 4.17 -3.83
N ASN A 179 9.16 3.43 -4.43
CA ASN A 179 8.85 2.31 -5.29
C ASN A 179 8.66 1.03 -4.45
N ASN A 180 7.64 0.24 -4.78
CA ASN A 180 7.33 -1.04 -4.14
C ASN A 180 7.09 -2.18 -5.15
N ASN A 181 7.34 -1.96 -6.45
CA ASN A 181 7.03 -2.93 -7.50
C ASN A 181 7.91 -4.17 -7.41
N ALA A 182 9.17 -4.04 -6.96
CA ALA A 182 10.07 -5.18 -6.78
C ALA A 182 9.75 -6.07 -5.56
N SER A 183 8.71 -5.73 -4.78
CA SER A 183 8.29 -6.52 -3.62
C SER A 183 7.66 -7.84 -4.05
N MET A 184 7.99 -8.91 -3.30
CA MET A 184 7.32 -10.22 -3.39
C MET A 184 6.08 -10.29 -2.49
N SER A 185 5.65 -9.17 -1.94
CA SER A 185 4.36 -9.02 -1.25
C SER A 185 3.30 -8.59 -2.26
N GLU A 186 2.25 -9.37 -2.38
CA GLU A 186 1.12 -9.09 -3.26
C GLU A 186 0.46 -7.76 -2.89
N THR A 187 0.25 -6.91 -3.87
CA THR A 187 -0.70 -5.79 -3.82
C THR A 187 -0.58 -4.80 -2.64
N GLN A 188 0.60 -4.62 -2.07
CA GLN A 188 0.79 -3.69 -0.95
C GLN A 188 1.50 -2.40 -1.38
N SER A 189 1.08 -1.25 -0.82
CA SER A 189 1.80 0.03 -0.98
C SER A 189 3.13 0.03 -0.24
N ALA A 190 3.95 1.06 -0.49
CA ALA A 190 5.14 1.29 0.30
C ALA A 190 4.78 1.48 1.79
N SER A 191 5.58 0.89 2.68
CA SER A 191 5.42 1.06 4.12
C SER A 191 5.70 2.51 4.53
N THR A 192 4.86 3.05 5.40
CA THR A 192 5.03 4.40 5.96
C THR A 192 5.73 4.41 7.31
N ARG A 193 5.99 3.24 7.87
CA ARG A 193 6.57 3.04 9.21
C ARG A 193 7.88 3.79 9.40
N ASN A 194 8.74 3.80 8.39
CA ASN A 194 10.07 4.43 8.43
C ASN A 194 10.10 5.83 7.81
N ILE A 195 8.96 6.53 7.77
CA ILE A 195 8.88 7.94 7.38
C ILE A 195 8.59 8.76 8.63
N SER A 196 9.65 9.39 9.16
CA SER A 196 9.55 10.26 10.32
C SER A 196 8.77 11.54 9.99
N THR A 197 7.87 11.92 10.89
CA THR A 197 7.16 13.19 10.77
C THR A 197 7.94 14.39 11.34
N SER A 198 8.99 14.17 12.11
CA SER A 198 9.81 15.23 12.72
C SER A 198 10.56 16.07 11.68
N ASN A 199 10.98 15.48 10.55
CA ASN A 199 11.66 16.15 9.45
C ASN A 199 10.73 16.64 8.32
N ILE A 200 9.41 16.51 8.45
CA ILE A 200 8.46 16.93 7.44
C ILE A 200 8.07 18.40 7.64
N GLU A 201 8.09 19.18 6.56
CA GLU A 201 7.59 20.55 6.53
C GLU A 201 6.14 20.64 6.12
N SER A 202 5.77 19.92 5.06
CA SER A 202 4.39 19.87 4.56
C SER A 202 4.07 18.56 3.88
N ILE A 203 2.78 18.23 3.86
CA ILE A 203 2.25 17.08 3.16
C ILE A 203 1.10 17.56 2.27
N GLU A 204 1.09 17.09 1.03
CA GLU A 204 -0.03 17.25 0.10
C GLU A 204 -0.63 15.89 -0.20
N VAL A 205 -1.92 15.74 0.04
CA VAL A 205 -2.70 14.55 -0.31
C VAL A 205 -3.55 14.86 -1.53
N ILE A 206 -3.18 14.34 -2.68
CA ILE A 206 -3.94 14.45 -3.93
C ILE A 206 -4.89 13.25 -3.99
N ALA A 207 -6.09 13.45 -3.50
CA ALA A 207 -7.14 12.42 -3.48
C ALA A 207 -7.88 12.31 -4.81
N GLY A 208 -7.89 13.38 -5.61
CA GLY A 208 -8.47 13.43 -6.95
C GLY A 208 -7.51 12.98 -8.04
N ILE A 209 -7.61 13.58 -9.23
CA ILE A 209 -6.86 13.21 -10.43
C ILE A 209 -5.52 13.97 -10.43
N PRO A 210 -4.38 13.32 -10.20
CA PRO A 210 -3.08 13.97 -10.21
C PRO A 210 -2.66 14.36 -11.64
N GLY A 211 -1.72 15.32 -11.77
CA GLY A 211 -1.12 15.68 -13.05
C GLY A 211 -0.44 14.50 -13.76
N VAL A 212 -0.23 14.62 -15.07
CA VAL A 212 0.35 13.52 -15.88
C VAL A 212 1.83 13.26 -15.58
N GLU A 213 2.51 14.17 -14.91
CA GLU A 213 3.88 13.94 -14.44
C GLU A 213 4.00 12.78 -13.42
N TYR A 214 2.88 12.37 -12.82
CA TYR A 214 2.84 11.29 -11.84
C TYR A 214 2.29 10.00 -12.49
N GLY A 215 3.11 8.97 -12.51
CA GLY A 215 2.79 7.66 -13.07
C GLY A 215 2.73 6.55 -12.03
N ASP A 216 2.44 5.32 -12.47
CA ASP A 216 2.37 4.10 -11.67
C ASP A 216 1.45 4.25 -10.44
N ILE A 217 0.27 4.84 -10.63
CA ILE A 217 -0.75 5.10 -9.62
C ILE A 217 -2.13 4.70 -10.13
N SER A 218 -3.02 4.32 -9.24
CA SER A 218 -4.43 4.09 -9.60
C SER A 218 -5.42 4.69 -8.60
N ASN A 219 -4.94 5.25 -7.49
CA ASN A 219 -5.83 5.70 -6.41
C ASN A 219 -5.31 6.89 -5.60
N GLY A 220 -4.79 7.90 -6.27
CA GLY A 220 -4.27 9.11 -5.65
C GLY A 220 -2.84 9.01 -5.14
N MET A 221 -2.34 10.08 -4.52
CA MET A 221 -0.96 10.15 -4.04
C MET A 221 -0.79 11.06 -2.83
N VAL A 222 0.30 10.83 -2.09
CA VAL A 222 0.75 11.67 -0.98
C VAL A 222 2.14 12.20 -1.29
N LYS A 223 2.28 13.51 -1.29
CA LYS A 223 3.56 14.20 -1.48
C LYS A 223 4.05 14.71 -0.14
N VAL A 224 5.28 14.44 0.18
CA VAL A 224 5.95 14.85 1.40
C VAL A 224 7.11 15.77 1.04
N ASN A 225 7.14 16.97 1.65
CA ASN A 225 8.26 17.90 1.53
C ASN A 225 9.00 17.92 2.86
N THR A 226 10.30 17.67 2.84
CA THR A 226 11.15 17.74 4.03
C THR A 226 11.54 19.18 4.35
N ARG A 227 11.98 19.43 5.58
CA ARG A 227 12.42 20.75 6.06
C ARG A 227 13.63 21.24 5.29
N ARG A 228 13.60 22.50 4.88
CA ARG A 228 14.69 23.19 4.18
C ARG A 228 14.86 24.59 4.74
N GLY A 229 16.10 25.07 4.84
CA GLY A 229 16.41 26.41 5.31
C GLY A 229 16.91 26.47 6.76
N HIS A 230 17.10 27.69 7.27
CA HIS A 230 17.61 27.90 8.61
C HIS A 230 16.55 27.66 9.68
N THR A 231 16.87 26.89 10.71
CA THR A 231 16.03 26.68 11.90
C THR A 231 16.87 26.68 13.17
N PRO A 232 16.30 27.05 14.34
CA PRO A 232 16.95 26.81 15.62
C PRO A 232 17.17 25.31 15.86
N TRP A 233 17.86 24.93 16.91
CA TRP A 233 17.83 23.58 17.42
C TRP A 233 16.42 23.26 17.90
N ILE A 234 15.89 22.12 17.50
CA ILE A 234 14.59 21.65 17.93
C ILE A 234 14.76 20.24 18.46
N VAL A 235 14.47 20.05 19.73
CA VAL A 235 14.41 18.75 20.40
C VAL A 235 12.93 18.42 20.59
N GLU A 236 12.51 17.28 20.11
CA GLU A 236 11.14 16.77 20.29
C GLU A 236 11.20 15.44 21.06
N ALA A 237 10.40 15.31 22.10
CA ALA A 237 10.20 14.05 22.79
C ALA A 237 8.70 13.78 22.89
N SER A 238 8.26 12.59 22.55
CA SER A 238 6.86 12.17 22.68
C SER A 238 6.76 10.78 23.28
N MET A 239 5.70 10.59 24.03
CA MET A 239 5.40 9.31 24.69
C MET A 239 3.90 9.05 24.70
N ASN A 240 3.54 7.83 24.43
CA ASN A 240 2.21 7.26 24.63
C ASN A 240 2.36 5.88 25.30
N PRO A 241 1.29 5.14 25.64
CA PRO A 241 1.42 3.87 26.33
C PRO A 241 2.33 2.85 25.65
N TYR A 242 2.41 2.88 24.31
CA TYR A 242 3.15 1.88 23.54
C TYR A 242 4.37 2.43 22.84
N THR A 243 4.51 3.75 22.69
CA THR A 243 5.57 4.33 21.86
C THR A 243 6.31 5.43 22.59
N ARG A 244 7.61 5.43 22.46
CA ARG A 244 8.55 6.48 22.88
C ARG A 244 9.30 6.99 21.65
N GLN A 245 9.43 8.30 21.51
CA GLN A 245 10.13 8.93 20.40
C GLN A 245 10.93 10.13 20.90
N VAL A 246 12.15 10.28 20.39
CA VAL A 246 12.98 11.47 20.58
C VAL A 246 13.56 11.86 19.24
N ALA A 247 13.51 13.14 18.90
CA ALA A 247 14.06 13.67 17.67
C ALA A 247 14.82 14.97 17.92
N LEU A 248 15.89 15.16 17.17
CA LEU A 248 16.71 16.36 17.14
C LEU A 248 16.79 16.86 15.70
N THR A 249 16.45 18.14 15.48
CA THR A 249 16.50 18.75 14.15
C THR A 249 17.20 20.10 14.18
N LYS A 250 17.93 20.45 13.10
CA LYS A 250 18.62 21.73 12.92
C LYS A 250 18.74 22.10 11.46
N GLY A 251 18.47 23.34 11.13
CA GLY A 251 18.81 23.92 9.83
C GLY A 251 19.95 24.93 9.98
N LEU A 252 21.08 24.63 9.38
CA LEU A 252 22.27 25.47 9.40
C LEU A 252 22.32 26.33 8.13
N ALA A 253 22.51 27.65 8.27
CA ALA A 253 22.96 28.49 7.18
C ALA A 253 24.50 28.44 7.14
N LEU A 254 25.05 27.99 6.02
CA LEU A 254 26.50 27.87 5.85
C LEU A 254 27.14 29.20 5.53
N ALA A 255 28.34 29.41 6.04
CA ALA A 255 29.09 30.62 5.82
C ALA A 255 29.37 30.90 4.32
N HIS A 256 29.69 32.12 3.98
CA HIS A 256 30.04 32.55 2.62
C HIS A 256 28.97 32.18 1.55
N ASN A 257 27.70 32.22 1.92
CA ASN A 257 26.59 31.90 1.03
C ASN A 257 26.69 30.49 0.44
N ALA A 258 27.30 29.56 1.19
CA ALA A 258 27.53 28.17 0.74
C ALA A 258 26.24 27.33 0.73
N GLY A 259 25.10 27.87 1.15
CA GLY A 259 23.83 27.16 1.14
C GLY A 259 23.27 26.88 2.54
N THR A 260 22.31 26.00 2.63
CA THR A 260 21.75 25.51 3.89
C THR A 260 21.92 24.00 4.02
N LEU A 261 22.16 23.55 5.24
CA LEU A 261 22.23 22.14 5.58
C LEU A 261 21.22 21.87 6.70
N ASN A 262 20.21 21.08 6.41
CA ASN A 262 19.27 20.59 7.39
C ASN A 262 19.65 19.15 7.77
N PHE A 263 19.60 18.83 9.06
CA PHE A 263 19.74 17.46 9.52
C PHE A 263 18.71 17.16 10.61
N SER A 264 18.34 15.90 10.68
CA SER A 264 17.41 15.35 11.65
C SER A 264 17.87 13.97 12.09
N ILE A 265 17.87 13.74 13.39
CA ILE A 265 18.13 12.44 14.00
C ILE A 265 16.91 12.08 14.82
N GLU A 266 16.41 10.88 14.66
CA GLU A 266 15.24 10.38 15.40
C GLU A 266 15.48 8.97 15.90
N HIS A 267 15.11 8.72 17.14
CA HIS A 267 14.92 7.40 17.71
C HIS A 267 13.47 7.23 18.12
N ALA A 268 12.82 6.16 17.67
CA ALA A 268 11.47 5.80 18.08
C ALA A 268 11.39 4.30 18.35
N GLN A 269 10.68 3.92 19.41
CA GLN A 269 10.44 2.55 19.79
C GLN A 269 8.98 2.35 20.15
N SER A 270 8.35 1.34 19.57
CA SER A 270 6.98 0.92 19.89
C SER A 270 6.97 -0.52 20.40
N PHE A 271 6.24 -0.74 21.46
CA PHE A 271 6.06 -2.06 22.08
C PHE A 271 4.73 -2.67 21.61
N THR A 272 4.70 -3.98 21.42
CA THR A 272 3.47 -4.71 21.09
C THR A 272 2.61 -4.86 22.34
N ASP A 273 3.26 -5.11 23.47
CA ASP A 273 2.66 -5.27 24.78
C ASP A 273 3.52 -4.53 25.81
N ILE A 274 2.89 -3.71 26.63
CA ILE A 274 3.59 -3.00 27.73
C ILE A 274 4.08 -3.93 28.84
N THR A 275 3.49 -5.11 28.94
CA THR A 275 3.91 -6.15 29.90
C THR A 275 5.06 -7.02 29.36
N SER A 276 5.35 -6.95 28.05
CA SER A 276 6.44 -7.65 27.40
C SER A 276 7.43 -6.65 26.78
N PRO A 277 8.38 -6.11 27.54
CA PRO A 277 9.33 -5.10 27.04
C PRO A 277 10.30 -5.66 25.99
N HIS A 278 10.36 -6.98 25.83
CA HIS A 278 11.22 -7.66 24.84
C HIS A 278 10.65 -7.66 23.43
N THR A 279 9.38 -7.29 23.26
CA THR A 279 8.71 -7.28 21.95
C THR A 279 8.49 -5.84 21.50
N ALA A 280 9.37 -5.36 20.64
CA ALA A 280 9.33 -3.98 20.19
C ALA A 280 9.77 -3.80 18.73
N TYR A 281 9.23 -2.79 18.07
CA TYR A 281 9.79 -2.26 16.83
C TYR A 281 10.57 -0.98 17.14
N SER A 282 11.79 -0.89 16.66
CA SER A 282 12.64 0.29 16.78
C SER A 282 12.98 0.90 15.43
N ARG A 283 13.08 2.22 15.40
CA ARG A 283 13.41 3.02 14.24
C ARG A 283 14.45 4.08 14.62
N ASN A 284 15.57 4.10 13.89
CA ASN A 284 16.63 5.09 14.05
C ASN A 284 16.84 5.76 12.69
N ILE A 285 16.43 7.00 12.55
CA ILE A 285 16.50 7.74 11.29
C ILE A 285 17.52 8.84 11.39
N LEU A 286 18.42 8.91 10.40
CA LEU A 286 19.26 10.05 10.11
C LEU A 286 18.86 10.62 8.76
N SER A 287 18.55 11.89 8.71
CA SER A 287 18.20 12.59 7.47
C SER A 287 19.02 13.85 7.33
N THR A 288 19.58 14.09 6.16
CA THR A 288 20.29 15.33 5.83
C THR A 288 19.77 15.86 4.49
N THR A 289 19.62 17.19 4.40
CA THR A 289 19.22 17.84 3.15
C THR A 289 20.07 19.09 2.97
N TYR A 290 20.82 19.13 1.88
CA TYR A 290 21.58 20.30 1.45
C TYR A 290 20.82 21.05 0.36
N ASN A 291 20.76 22.38 0.48
CA ASN A 291 20.14 23.25 -0.50
C ASN A 291 21.02 24.44 -0.80
N LYS A 292 21.23 24.75 -2.10
CA LYS A 292 21.97 25.95 -2.56
C LYS A 292 21.35 26.50 -3.83
N VAL A 293 21.18 27.85 -3.83
CA VAL A 293 20.74 28.59 -5.01
C VAL A 293 21.94 29.37 -5.58
N PHE A 294 22.25 29.04 -6.83
CA PHE A 294 23.24 29.76 -7.63
C PHE A 294 22.52 30.83 -8.47
N ARG A 295 22.92 32.07 -8.33
CA ARG A 295 22.35 33.16 -9.09
C ARG A 295 23.24 33.48 -10.28
N MET A 296 22.65 33.58 -11.44
CA MET A 296 23.27 33.97 -12.69
C MET A 296 22.45 35.07 -13.33
N LYS A 297 23.03 35.86 -14.23
CA LYS A 297 22.30 36.93 -14.91
C LYS A 297 21.12 36.35 -15.71
N GLY A 298 19.90 36.73 -15.32
CA GLY A 298 18.66 36.26 -15.95
C GLY A 298 18.25 34.81 -15.65
N SER A 299 19.03 34.10 -14.81
CA SER A 299 18.71 32.69 -14.44
C SER A 299 19.11 32.39 -13.00
N SER A 300 18.54 31.35 -12.47
CA SER A 300 18.95 30.77 -11.18
C SER A 300 18.93 29.26 -11.24
N LEU A 301 19.89 28.62 -10.60
CA LEU A 301 19.97 27.17 -10.44
C LEU A 301 19.86 26.83 -8.96
N ASN A 302 18.86 26.02 -8.63
CA ASN A 302 18.67 25.48 -7.29
C ASN A 302 19.13 24.04 -7.26
N LEU A 303 20.10 23.73 -6.40
CA LEU A 303 20.54 22.37 -6.10
C LEU A 303 19.96 21.95 -4.76
N THR A 304 19.26 20.85 -4.74
CA THR A 304 18.83 20.15 -3.52
C THR A 304 19.39 18.74 -3.54
N ALA A 305 20.08 18.33 -2.48
CA ALA A 305 20.59 16.97 -2.33
C ALA A 305 20.19 16.45 -0.94
N GLY A 306 19.58 15.26 -0.91
CA GLY A 306 19.08 14.65 0.31
C GLY A 306 19.63 13.24 0.51
N LEU A 307 19.90 12.89 1.76
CA LEU A 307 20.26 11.54 2.18
C LEU A 307 19.46 11.20 3.44
N THR A 308 18.74 10.09 3.41
CA THR A 308 17.98 9.58 4.56
C THR A 308 18.29 8.11 4.75
N GLY A 309 18.74 7.74 5.94
CA GLY A 309 18.97 6.35 6.36
C GLY A 309 18.08 5.99 7.54
N ASN A 310 17.57 4.78 7.54
CA ASN A 310 16.91 4.15 8.68
C ASN A 310 17.64 2.85 9.02
N ILE A 311 17.93 2.66 10.30
CA ILE A 311 18.40 1.38 10.86
C ILE A 311 17.40 1.00 11.94
N GLY A 312 16.76 -0.16 11.77
CA GLY A 312 15.77 -0.60 12.73
C GLY A 312 15.16 -1.95 12.40
N GLY A 313 14.05 -2.22 13.02
CA GLY A 313 13.34 -3.45 12.82
C GLY A 313 12.56 -3.88 14.05
N TYR A 314 11.98 -5.06 13.95
CA TYR A 314 11.17 -5.69 14.98
C TYR A 314 12.00 -6.72 15.72
N ASN A 315 11.94 -6.70 17.05
CA ASN A 315 12.52 -7.72 17.91
C ASN A 315 11.41 -8.25 18.83
N SER A 316 11.21 -9.55 18.77
CA SER A 316 10.35 -10.27 19.70
C SER A 316 11.22 -11.36 20.32
N GLU A 317 11.38 -11.33 21.62
CA GLU A 317 12.03 -12.37 22.40
C GLU A 317 10.99 -13.06 23.28
N ALA A 318 11.11 -14.37 23.41
CA ALA A 318 10.32 -15.08 24.38
C ALA A 318 10.70 -14.63 25.79
N ASP A 319 9.73 -14.72 26.69
CA ASP A 319 9.98 -14.58 28.12
C ASP A 319 11.09 -15.58 28.53
N PRO A 320 12.22 -15.11 29.07
CA PRO A 320 13.31 -16.00 29.50
C PRO A 320 12.87 -17.02 30.56
N ASP A 321 11.81 -16.71 31.32
CA ASP A 321 11.27 -17.65 32.31
C ASP A 321 10.37 -18.75 31.68
N ALA A 322 10.00 -18.63 30.40
CA ALA A 322 9.21 -19.64 29.70
C ALA A 322 10.03 -20.83 29.15
N PHE A 323 11.32 -20.88 29.39
CA PHE A 323 12.25 -21.92 28.93
C PHE A 323 12.21 -22.21 27.41
N ARG A 324 11.89 -21.18 26.61
CA ARG A 324 11.75 -21.29 25.16
C ARG A 324 12.66 -20.27 24.50
N ASP A 325 13.57 -20.74 23.64
CA ASP A 325 14.44 -19.89 22.84
C ASP A 325 13.76 -19.54 21.49
N THR A 326 12.50 -19.09 21.54
CA THR A 326 11.75 -18.66 20.35
C THR A 326 11.82 -17.15 20.20
N TYR A 327 12.02 -16.66 18.98
CA TYR A 327 12.02 -15.24 18.69
C TYR A 327 11.55 -14.94 17.26
N GLN A 328 11.11 -13.72 17.05
CA GLN A 328 10.93 -13.12 15.74
C GLN A 328 11.72 -11.83 15.68
N ARG A 329 12.68 -11.76 14.78
CA ARG A 329 13.49 -10.57 14.52
C ARG A 329 13.28 -10.13 13.08
N GLN A 330 13.08 -8.85 12.86
CA GLN A 330 13.00 -8.28 11.52
C GLN A 330 13.96 -7.10 11.44
N ARG A 331 14.94 -7.21 10.56
CA ARG A 331 15.74 -6.06 10.12
C ARG A 331 14.95 -5.30 9.08
N ASP A 332 14.81 -3.98 9.23
CA ASP A 332 14.16 -3.08 8.29
C ASP A 332 15.05 -1.85 8.08
N ASN A 333 16.15 -2.03 7.33
CA ASN A 333 17.10 -0.98 7.03
C ASN A 333 16.78 -0.36 5.67
N GLN A 334 16.83 0.97 5.61
CA GLN A 334 16.54 1.71 4.39
C GLN A 334 17.57 2.81 4.18
N LEU A 335 17.93 3.03 2.91
CA LEU A 335 18.73 4.16 2.49
C LEU A 335 18.05 4.82 1.28
N ARG A 336 17.92 6.13 1.32
CA ARG A 336 17.41 6.94 0.21
C ARG A 336 18.37 8.10 -0.03
N ALA A 337 18.79 8.27 -1.28
CA ALA A 337 19.57 9.40 -1.73
C ALA A 337 18.85 10.06 -2.89
N ASN A 338 18.74 11.37 -2.88
CA ASN A 338 18.11 12.14 -3.97
C ASN A 338 18.87 13.41 -4.26
N MET A 339 18.84 13.80 -5.52
CA MET A 339 19.37 15.06 -6.02
C MET A 339 18.36 15.69 -6.98
N MET A 340 18.15 16.99 -6.82
CA MET A 340 17.30 17.79 -7.70
C MET A 340 18.03 19.06 -8.10
N LEU A 341 18.05 19.32 -9.40
CA LEU A 341 18.55 20.52 -10.00
C LEU A 341 17.39 21.23 -10.70
N ASP A 342 17.02 22.41 -10.22
CA ASP A 342 16.00 23.28 -10.82
C ASP A 342 16.68 24.49 -11.45
N TRP A 343 16.66 24.55 -12.77
CA TRP A 343 17.18 25.71 -13.51
C TRP A 343 16.03 26.57 -14.03
N LEU A 344 15.91 27.75 -13.44
CA LEU A 344 14.97 28.78 -13.84
C LEU A 344 15.64 29.78 -14.76
N TYR A 345 15.13 29.92 -15.98
CA TYR A 345 15.54 30.93 -16.93
C TYR A 345 14.37 31.83 -17.30
N ASN A 346 14.51 33.12 -17.09
CA ASN A 346 13.48 34.13 -17.33
C ASN A 346 13.87 34.97 -18.54
N SER A 347 13.32 34.65 -19.70
CA SER A 347 13.54 35.36 -20.94
C SER A 347 12.59 36.52 -21.10
N ARG A 348 13.09 37.65 -21.51
CA ARG A 348 12.29 38.87 -21.76
C ARG A 348 11.27 38.68 -22.89
N SER A 349 11.60 37.89 -23.94
CA SER A 349 10.77 37.71 -25.13
C SER A 349 9.98 36.38 -25.11
N SER A 350 10.56 35.34 -24.51
CA SER A 350 10.08 33.95 -24.70
C SER A 350 9.32 33.41 -23.48
N GLY A 351 9.28 34.11 -22.35
CA GLY A 351 8.64 33.67 -21.12
C GLY A 351 9.59 33.02 -20.14
N VAL A 352 9.03 32.25 -19.20
CA VAL A 352 9.76 31.58 -18.12
C VAL A 352 9.96 30.11 -18.47
N PHE A 353 11.18 29.66 -18.43
CA PHE A 353 11.56 28.26 -18.57
C PHE A 353 12.04 27.75 -17.22
N ASN A 354 11.54 26.60 -16.80
CA ASN A 354 12.04 25.88 -15.64
C ASN A 354 12.39 24.46 -16.07
N ILE A 355 13.65 24.07 -15.92
CA ILE A 355 14.11 22.72 -16.24
C ILE A 355 14.52 22.05 -14.94
N THR A 356 13.87 20.93 -14.62
CA THR A 356 14.13 20.14 -13.42
C THR A 356 14.75 18.81 -13.82
N LEU A 357 15.92 18.50 -13.29
CA LEU A 357 16.55 17.20 -13.34
C LEU A 357 16.51 16.59 -11.94
N GLN A 358 15.94 15.41 -11.81
CA GLN A 358 15.89 14.66 -10.56
C GLN A 358 16.59 13.31 -10.75
N ALA A 359 17.40 12.94 -9.78
CA ALA A 359 17.99 11.60 -9.67
C ALA A 359 17.77 11.09 -8.27
N ALA A 360 17.37 9.84 -8.14
CA ALA A 360 17.11 9.23 -6.85
C ALA A 360 17.50 7.75 -6.84
N PHE A 361 18.06 7.31 -5.74
CA PHE A 361 18.35 5.93 -5.45
C PHE A 361 17.76 5.55 -4.10
N SER A 362 17.14 4.37 -4.03
CA SER A 362 16.69 3.82 -2.76
C SER A 362 17.00 2.34 -2.65
N THR A 363 17.31 1.90 -1.43
CA THR A 363 17.40 0.50 -1.08
C THR A 363 16.66 0.25 0.23
N ALA A 364 15.91 -0.85 0.29
CA ALA A 364 15.23 -1.33 1.50
C ALA A 364 15.61 -2.79 1.72
N ASP A 365 16.34 -3.04 2.78
CA ASP A 365 16.81 -4.36 3.19
C ASP A 365 15.94 -4.85 4.34
N ARG A 366 15.07 -5.80 4.04
CA ARG A 366 14.13 -6.43 4.95
C ARG A 366 14.45 -7.90 5.08
N ARG A 367 14.90 -8.28 6.26
CA ARG A 367 15.19 -9.66 6.58
C ARG A 367 14.51 -10.06 7.88
N SER A 368 13.62 -11.04 7.82
CA SER A 368 13.14 -11.71 9.03
C SER A 368 14.11 -12.85 9.40
N ASP A 369 14.32 -13.03 10.70
CA ASP A 369 15.10 -14.08 11.34
C ASP A 369 14.21 -14.62 12.47
N ASN A 370 13.63 -15.78 12.25
CA ASN A 370 12.67 -16.38 13.17
C ASN A 370 13.23 -17.70 13.70
N ASN A 371 13.23 -17.88 14.99
CA ASN A 371 13.50 -19.14 15.65
C ASN A 371 12.21 -19.65 16.26
N THR A 372 11.70 -20.77 15.73
CA THR A 372 10.41 -21.35 16.14
C THR A 372 10.63 -22.72 16.74
N ASN A 373 9.83 -23.06 17.75
CA ASN A 373 9.84 -24.38 18.34
C ASN A 373 8.95 -25.31 17.51
N THR A 374 9.43 -26.49 17.25
CA THR A 374 8.71 -27.56 16.55
C THR A 374 8.82 -28.84 17.37
N SER A 375 7.79 -29.68 17.32
CA SER A 375 7.81 -30.98 18.01
C SER A 375 7.05 -32.03 17.20
N SER A 376 7.51 -33.26 17.29
CA SER A 376 6.81 -34.40 16.71
C SER A 376 7.04 -35.66 17.56
N SER A 377 5.99 -36.46 17.70
CA SER A 377 6.08 -37.76 18.38
C SER A 377 6.62 -38.88 17.46
N SER A 378 6.70 -38.61 16.15
CA SER A 378 7.25 -39.54 15.16
C SER A 378 8.12 -38.80 14.17
N THR A 379 9.05 -39.50 13.53
CA THR A 379 9.88 -38.99 12.45
C THR A 379 9.01 -38.44 11.33
N GLN A 380 9.30 -37.24 10.85
CA GLN A 380 8.58 -36.54 9.77
C GLN A 380 9.51 -36.41 8.56
N ALA A 381 8.96 -36.64 7.38
CA ALA A 381 9.68 -36.44 6.13
C ALA A 381 9.55 -34.98 5.64
N SER A 382 10.69 -34.34 5.43
CA SER A 382 10.81 -33.01 4.82
C SER A 382 11.39 -33.13 3.41
N LEU A 383 10.69 -32.59 2.42
CA LEU A 383 11.04 -32.74 1.01
C LEU A 383 11.71 -31.48 0.47
N HIS A 384 12.86 -31.67 -0.19
CA HIS A 384 13.68 -30.57 -0.73
C HIS A 384 14.05 -30.74 -2.21
N THR A 385 13.59 -31.84 -2.85
CA THR A 385 13.83 -32.10 -4.28
C THR A 385 13.20 -31.04 -5.19
N THR A 386 13.90 -30.67 -6.24
CA THR A 386 13.47 -29.72 -7.27
C THR A 386 13.27 -30.38 -8.63
N THR A 387 13.32 -31.71 -8.69
CA THR A 387 13.17 -32.52 -9.92
C THR A 387 12.03 -33.50 -9.79
N ASN A 388 11.42 -33.86 -10.91
CA ASN A 388 10.44 -34.93 -10.97
C ASN A 388 11.08 -36.27 -10.63
N GLY A 389 10.36 -37.15 -9.95
CA GLY A 389 10.80 -38.50 -9.71
C GLY A 389 10.47 -39.03 -8.32
N TYR A 390 10.91 -40.25 -8.08
CA TYR A 390 10.72 -40.95 -6.81
C TYR A 390 12.01 -40.90 -5.98
N ALA A 391 11.84 -40.77 -4.69
CA ALA A 391 12.94 -40.84 -3.74
C ALA A 391 12.48 -41.53 -2.47
N ILE A 392 13.39 -42.23 -1.79
CA ILE A 392 13.16 -42.85 -0.49
C ILE A 392 14.17 -42.33 0.52
N ALA A 393 13.71 -42.07 1.74
CA ALA A 393 14.54 -41.81 2.88
C ALA A 393 14.26 -42.81 3.99
N GLN A 394 15.31 -43.19 4.68
CA GLN A 394 15.26 -43.99 5.88
C GLN A 394 15.82 -43.16 7.04
N ASP A 395 15.82 -43.67 8.22
CA ASP A 395 16.09 -43.07 9.51
C ASP A 395 17.07 -41.86 9.48
N TYR A 396 16.79 -40.89 10.33
CA TYR A 396 17.52 -39.63 10.40
C TYR A 396 19.06 -39.85 10.61
N ALA A 397 19.44 -40.86 11.40
CA ALA A 397 20.84 -41.13 11.67
C ALA A 397 21.62 -41.61 10.43
N ASP A 398 20.95 -42.34 9.54
CA ASP A 398 21.53 -42.90 8.30
C ASP A 398 21.26 -42.03 7.08
N GLY A 399 20.19 -41.27 7.15
CA GLY A 399 19.62 -40.53 6.02
C GLY A 399 20.03 -39.10 5.97
N MET A 400 21.21 -38.74 6.30
CA MET A 400 21.74 -37.41 6.00
C MET A 400 21.65 -37.18 4.50
N GLY A 401 20.45 -36.92 4.20
CA GLY A 401 19.84 -36.87 2.91
C GLY A 401 20.71 -36.30 1.84
N THR A 402 20.75 -37.00 0.81
CA THR A 402 21.17 -36.62 -0.52
C THR A 402 20.38 -35.41 -1.09
N GLY A 403 19.77 -34.56 -0.24
CA GLY A 403 19.09 -33.35 -0.66
C GLY A 403 17.65 -33.51 -1.14
N SER A 404 17.11 -34.72 -1.24
CA SER A 404 15.73 -34.94 -1.72
C SER A 404 14.71 -35.04 -0.59
N ILE A 405 14.96 -35.88 0.38
CA ILE A 405 14.11 -36.13 1.56
C ILE A 405 15.01 -36.14 2.80
N ILE A 406 14.63 -35.37 3.81
CA ILE A 406 15.29 -35.35 5.11
C ILE A 406 14.28 -35.82 6.15
N LEU A 407 14.68 -36.70 7.05
CA LEU A 407 13.85 -37.16 8.15
C LEU A 407 14.17 -36.34 9.40
N SER A 408 13.18 -35.57 9.87
CA SER A 408 13.33 -34.80 11.12
C SER A 408 13.31 -35.71 12.34
N PRO A 409 14.06 -35.38 13.41
CA PRO A 409 14.07 -36.16 14.63
C PRO A 409 12.71 -36.15 15.34
N THR A 410 12.53 -37.04 16.30
CA THR A 410 11.42 -37.01 17.25
C THR A 410 11.75 -36.09 18.44
N GLY A 411 10.73 -35.61 19.14
CA GLY A 411 10.89 -34.75 20.32
C GLY A 411 10.72 -33.28 20.01
N TYR A 412 11.49 -32.42 20.63
CA TYR A 412 11.48 -30.98 20.48
C TYR A 412 12.76 -30.49 19.80
N TRP A 413 12.61 -29.59 18.83
CA TRP A 413 13.72 -28.90 18.21
C TRP A 413 13.35 -27.49 17.81
N TYR A 414 14.36 -26.67 17.56
CA TYR A 414 14.20 -25.31 17.05
C TYR A 414 14.52 -25.26 15.56
N VAL A 415 13.70 -24.48 14.85
CA VAL A 415 13.88 -24.23 13.41
C VAL A 415 14.13 -22.76 13.22
N ARG A 416 15.31 -22.40 12.75
CA ARG A 416 15.66 -21.04 12.41
C ARG A 416 15.50 -20.79 10.92
N SER A 417 14.60 -19.86 10.60
CA SER A 417 14.25 -19.51 9.21
C SER A 417 14.53 -18.04 8.94
N PHE A 418 14.87 -17.76 7.70
CA PHE A 418 15.07 -16.40 7.21
C PHE A 418 14.15 -16.13 6.03
N ASN A 419 13.64 -14.88 5.91
CA ASN A 419 13.04 -14.37 4.70
C ASN A 419 13.70 -13.04 4.37
N ASP A 420 14.35 -12.99 3.22
CA ASP A 420 15.23 -11.90 2.82
C ASP A 420 14.71 -11.24 1.54
N GLN A 421 14.44 -9.93 1.62
CA GLN A 421 14.08 -9.08 0.51
C GLN A 421 14.97 -7.83 0.52
N LYS A 422 15.64 -7.57 -0.58
CA LYS A 422 16.48 -6.38 -0.75
C LYS A 422 16.03 -5.61 -1.99
N LEU A 423 15.06 -4.72 -1.78
CA LEU A 423 14.49 -3.90 -2.83
C LEU A 423 15.45 -2.77 -3.19
N GLN A 424 15.69 -2.56 -4.47
CA GLN A 424 16.48 -1.44 -4.98
C GLN A 424 15.73 -0.73 -6.09
N SER A 425 15.79 0.59 -6.10
CA SER A 425 15.27 1.39 -7.21
C SER A 425 16.18 2.56 -7.55
N LEU A 426 16.30 2.81 -8.85
CA LEU A 426 16.92 3.99 -9.42
C LEU A 426 15.85 4.76 -10.20
N GLN A 427 15.75 6.06 -9.95
CA GLN A 427 14.81 6.95 -10.62
C GLN A 427 15.56 8.13 -11.21
N LEU A 428 15.28 8.43 -12.48
CA LEU A 428 15.76 9.61 -13.18
C LEU A 428 14.56 10.30 -13.82
N LYS A 429 14.41 11.61 -13.61
CA LYS A 429 13.32 12.42 -14.19
C LYS A 429 13.87 13.72 -14.74
N LEU A 430 13.55 14.00 -15.99
CA LEU A 430 13.82 15.28 -16.63
C LEU A 430 12.48 15.93 -17.00
N LYS A 431 12.27 17.17 -16.52
CA LYS A 431 11.05 17.92 -16.78
C LYS A 431 11.39 19.32 -17.22
N GLY A 432 10.77 19.78 -18.31
CA GLY A 432 10.81 21.15 -18.79
C GLY A 432 9.42 21.79 -18.65
N GLU A 433 9.36 22.97 -18.07
CA GLU A 433 8.15 23.78 -17.95
C GLU A 433 8.35 25.10 -18.65
N TRP A 434 7.43 25.47 -19.52
CA TRP A 434 7.43 26.77 -20.20
C TRP A 434 6.15 27.51 -19.86
N THR A 435 6.33 28.67 -19.20
CA THR A 435 5.22 29.53 -18.80
C THR A 435 5.30 30.85 -19.55
N ARG A 436 4.22 31.20 -20.24
CA ARG A 436 4.09 32.46 -20.97
C ARG A 436 2.71 33.04 -20.80
N ARG A 437 2.65 34.33 -20.63
CA ARG A 437 1.40 35.08 -20.71
C ARG A 437 1.18 35.52 -22.16
N ILE A 438 0.01 35.14 -22.71
CA ILE A 438 -0.42 35.51 -24.06
C ILE A 438 -1.76 36.22 -23.90
N LEU A 439 -1.81 37.53 -24.20
CA LEU A 439 -2.95 38.38 -23.91
C LEU A 439 -3.37 38.32 -22.43
N SER A 440 -4.60 37.94 -22.15
CA SER A 440 -5.13 37.72 -20.79
C SER A 440 -4.94 36.31 -20.24
N ALA A 441 -4.46 35.38 -21.04
CA ALA A 441 -4.27 33.98 -20.67
C ALA A 441 -2.83 33.69 -20.21
N VAL A 442 -2.69 32.86 -19.19
CA VAL A 442 -1.39 32.28 -18.80
C VAL A 442 -1.38 30.84 -19.28
N ASN A 443 -0.42 30.57 -20.14
CA ASN A 443 -0.15 29.25 -20.69
C ASN A 443 1.04 28.64 -19.96
N LYS A 444 0.95 27.38 -19.53
CA LYS A 444 2.04 26.60 -18.95
C LYS A 444 2.08 25.24 -19.60
N LEU A 445 3.08 25.02 -20.42
CA LEU A 445 3.36 23.73 -21.04
C LEU A 445 4.41 23.01 -20.20
N THR A 446 4.13 21.76 -19.84
CA THR A 446 5.05 20.85 -19.16
C THR A 446 5.33 19.65 -20.06
N VAL A 447 6.60 19.34 -20.26
CA VAL A 447 7.05 18.16 -21.01
C VAL A 447 8.10 17.45 -20.19
N GLY A 448 8.08 16.13 -20.16
CA GLY A 448 9.11 15.42 -19.42
C GLY A 448 9.21 13.94 -19.72
N THR A 449 10.27 13.36 -19.19
CA THR A 449 10.54 11.93 -19.26
C THR A 449 11.00 11.44 -17.90
N GLU A 450 10.68 10.20 -17.58
CA GLU A 450 11.00 9.55 -16.31
C GLU A 450 11.45 8.11 -16.58
N LEU A 451 12.58 7.72 -16.01
CA LEU A 451 13.09 6.35 -16.02
C LEU A 451 13.10 5.82 -14.59
N ASN A 452 12.43 4.71 -14.38
CA ASN A 452 12.47 3.94 -13.13
C ASN A 452 13.03 2.55 -13.40
N SER A 453 13.99 2.13 -12.59
CA SER A 453 14.58 0.79 -12.64
C SER A 453 14.46 0.15 -11.27
N THR A 454 13.86 -1.04 -11.18
CA THR A 454 13.62 -1.72 -9.91
C THR A 454 14.03 -3.18 -9.96
N ARG A 455 14.62 -3.66 -8.86
CA ARG A 455 15.01 -5.06 -8.70
C ARG A 455 14.93 -5.49 -7.24
N ASN A 456 14.87 -6.81 -7.03
CA ASN A 456 14.98 -7.43 -5.71
C ASN A 456 16.24 -8.29 -5.67
N ASN A 457 17.16 -7.99 -4.76
CA ASN A 457 18.41 -8.73 -4.57
C ASN A 457 18.38 -9.59 -3.29
N GLY A 458 17.21 -9.85 -2.74
CA GLY A 458 17.03 -10.76 -1.60
C GLY A 458 17.03 -12.22 -2.03
N HIS A 459 17.35 -13.11 -1.11
CA HIS A 459 17.44 -14.56 -1.37
C HIS A 459 16.13 -15.31 -1.06
N GLY A 460 15.06 -14.59 -0.67
CA GLY A 460 13.78 -15.21 -0.33
C GLY A 460 13.84 -15.95 0.99
N THR A 461 13.11 -17.07 1.08
CA THR A 461 13.09 -17.89 2.30
C THR A 461 14.17 -18.95 2.27
N TYR A 462 14.89 -19.12 3.37
CA TYR A 462 15.87 -20.17 3.58
C TYR A 462 16.02 -20.51 5.07
N TYR A 463 16.74 -21.59 5.38
CA TYR A 463 16.88 -22.13 6.73
C TYR A 463 18.36 -22.21 7.12
N ASP A 464 18.64 -22.10 8.42
CA ASP A 464 19.99 -22.20 8.98
C ASP A 464 20.48 -23.65 8.94
N ASP A 465 19.66 -24.58 9.42
CA ASP A 465 19.92 -26.02 9.37
C ASP A 465 18.84 -26.73 8.53
N MET A 466 19.24 -27.22 7.36
CA MET A 466 18.36 -27.93 6.45
C MET A 466 17.85 -29.25 6.99
N ARG A 467 18.57 -29.89 7.94
CA ARG A 467 18.17 -31.15 8.57
C ARG A 467 16.93 -30.98 9.46
N LEU A 468 16.70 -29.77 9.95
CA LEU A 468 15.57 -29.41 10.81
C LEU A 468 14.47 -28.64 10.06
N ALA A 469 14.74 -28.28 8.81
CA ALA A 469 13.83 -27.50 7.99
C ALA A 469 12.56 -28.30 7.63
N PRO A 470 11.39 -27.66 7.59
CA PRO A 470 10.19 -28.26 7.01
C PRO A 470 10.35 -28.43 5.49
N THR A 471 9.41 -29.08 4.84
CA THR A 471 9.35 -29.18 3.37
C THR A 471 9.51 -27.78 2.74
N TRP A 472 10.54 -27.63 1.92
CA TRP A 472 10.93 -26.34 1.37
C TRP A 472 11.59 -26.47 0.00
N ARG A 473 11.42 -25.43 -0.83
CA ARG A 473 12.08 -25.30 -2.15
C ARG A 473 12.68 -23.90 -2.29
N PRO A 474 13.87 -23.76 -2.92
CA PRO A 474 14.52 -22.47 -3.11
C PRO A 474 13.74 -21.61 -4.10
N TYR A 475 13.61 -20.32 -3.74
CA TYR A 475 13.12 -19.30 -4.64
C TYR A 475 13.89 -18.01 -4.41
N ASP A 476 15.00 -17.85 -5.13
CA ASP A 476 15.94 -16.74 -4.96
C ASP A 476 15.49 -15.53 -5.78
N TYR A 477 15.10 -14.46 -5.09
CA TYR A 477 14.63 -13.23 -5.73
C TYR A 477 15.73 -12.48 -6.46
N SER A 478 17.02 -12.70 -6.11
CA SER A 478 18.16 -12.05 -6.77
C SER A 478 18.31 -12.46 -8.25
N LEU A 479 17.73 -13.60 -8.62
CA LEU A 479 17.74 -14.14 -9.99
C LEU A 479 16.61 -13.56 -10.85
N LEU A 480 15.68 -12.80 -10.28
CA LEU A 480 14.56 -12.24 -11.02
C LEU A 480 14.98 -11.08 -11.91
N PRO A 481 14.41 -10.95 -13.13
CA PRO A 481 14.72 -9.87 -14.06
C PRO A 481 14.45 -8.49 -13.47
N THR A 482 15.32 -7.53 -13.81
CA THR A 482 15.11 -6.12 -13.48
C THR A 482 13.96 -5.55 -14.32
N MET A 483 13.06 -4.81 -13.69
CA MET A 483 11.99 -4.08 -14.41
C MET A 483 12.40 -2.63 -14.61
N HIS A 484 12.35 -2.18 -15.86
CA HIS A 484 12.56 -0.80 -16.25
C HIS A 484 11.21 -0.20 -16.72
N SER A 485 10.94 1.03 -16.32
CA SER A 485 9.78 1.79 -16.80
C SER A 485 10.25 3.13 -17.31
N LEU A 486 10.03 3.38 -18.60
CA LEU A 486 10.25 4.66 -19.25
C LEU A 486 8.90 5.34 -19.46
N ALA A 487 8.78 6.56 -18.97
CA ALA A 487 7.58 7.36 -19.17
C ALA A 487 7.90 8.65 -19.92
N MET A 488 6.98 9.05 -20.79
CA MET A 488 6.99 10.36 -21.47
C MET A 488 5.65 11.04 -21.20
N PHE A 489 5.67 12.30 -20.89
CA PHE A 489 4.45 13.04 -20.58
C PHE A 489 4.46 14.47 -21.11
N ILE A 490 3.28 14.96 -21.47
CA ILE A 490 3.01 16.33 -21.87
C ILE A 490 1.74 16.82 -21.20
N GLU A 491 1.76 17.99 -20.60
CA GLU A 491 0.62 18.64 -19.95
C GLU A 491 0.57 20.12 -20.34
N GLU A 492 -0.61 20.55 -20.72
CA GLU A 492 -0.93 21.95 -20.99
C GLU A 492 -1.86 22.48 -19.92
N ARG A 493 -1.49 23.59 -19.27
CA ARG A 493 -2.33 24.32 -18.32
C ARG A 493 -2.60 25.71 -18.84
N LEU A 494 -3.86 25.97 -19.20
CA LEU A 494 -4.33 27.25 -19.68
C LEU A 494 -5.19 27.94 -18.62
N THR A 495 -4.81 29.15 -18.20
CA THR A 495 -5.57 29.96 -17.24
C THR A 495 -6.05 31.23 -17.91
N MET A 496 -7.35 31.38 -18.07
CA MET A 496 -8.03 32.50 -18.70
C MET A 496 -9.01 33.15 -17.69
N GLY A 497 -8.62 34.25 -17.09
CA GLY A 497 -9.46 34.98 -16.13
C GLY A 497 -10.01 34.11 -15.00
N ARG A 498 -11.24 33.61 -15.14
CA ARG A 498 -11.94 32.76 -14.16
C ARG A 498 -11.82 31.26 -14.45
N LEU A 499 -11.41 30.90 -15.66
CA LEU A 499 -11.32 29.52 -16.15
C LEU A 499 -9.89 29.04 -16.15
N MET A 500 -9.64 27.85 -15.59
CA MET A 500 -8.40 27.10 -15.73
C MET A 500 -8.72 25.71 -16.31
N LEU A 501 -8.01 25.36 -17.36
CA LEU A 501 -8.07 24.04 -18.00
C LEU A 501 -6.69 23.40 -17.91
N VAL A 502 -6.66 22.14 -17.57
CA VAL A 502 -5.44 21.33 -17.55
C VAL A 502 -5.72 20.06 -18.33
N GLY A 503 -4.94 19.82 -19.38
CA GLY A 503 -5.06 18.60 -20.19
C GLY A 503 -3.70 17.99 -20.41
N GLY A 504 -3.57 16.67 -20.28
CA GLY A 504 -2.29 16.03 -20.45
C GLY A 504 -2.38 14.58 -20.84
N LEU A 505 -1.25 14.09 -21.32
CA LEU A 505 -1.08 12.73 -21.81
C LEU A 505 0.23 12.16 -21.27
N ARG A 506 0.19 10.96 -20.74
CA ARG A 506 1.35 10.18 -20.31
C ARG A 506 1.36 8.84 -21.02
N ASN A 507 2.51 8.45 -21.52
CA ASN A 507 2.79 7.12 -22.02
C ASN A 507 3.85 6.44 -21.16
N ASP A 508 3.50 5.31 -20.55
CA ASP A 508 4.41 4.49 -19.77
C ASP A 508 4.78 3.24 -20.58
N ILE A 509 6.06 3.00 -20.75
CA ILE A 509 6.64 1.83 -21.44
C ILE A 509 7.38 1.03 -20.38
N THR A 510 6.91 -0.18 -20.10
CA THR A 510 7.53 -1.11 -19.15
C THR A 510 8.34 -2.15 -19.93
N ILE A 511 9.60 -2.32 -19.58
CA ILE A 511 10.56 -3.23 -20.20
C ILE A 511 11.06 -4.20 -19.12
N ILE A 512 10.87 -5.49 -19.36
CA ILE A 512 11.28 -6.55 -18.46
C ILE A 512 12.13 -7.54 -19.24
N SER A 513 13.40 -7.15 -19.47
CA SER A 513 14.37 -7.96 -20.22
C SER A 513 14.63 -9.29 -19.53
N GLY A 514 14.69 -10.38 -20.31
CA GLY A 514 14.92 -11.72 -19.75
C GLY A 514 13.67 -12.36 -19.15
N SER A 515 12.48 -11.80 -19.37
CA SER A 515 11.19 -12.38 -18.98
C SER A 515 10.28 -12.58 -20.21
N GLU A 516 9.22 -13.38 -20.04
CA GLU A 516 8.21 -13.61 -21.06
C GLU A 516 7.30 -12.38 -21.33
N TYR A 517 7.34 -11.38 -20.43
CA TYR A 517 6.52 -10.17 -20.57
C TYR A 517 7.07 -9.17 -21.58
N GLY A 518 8.40 -9.16 -21.81
CA GLY A 518 9.05 -8.29 -22.79
C GLY A 518 8.76 -6.81 -22.55
N THR A 519 8.04 -6.16 -23.47
CA THR A 519 7.73 -4.74 -23.45
C THR A 519 6.21 -4.52 -23.47
N ALA A 520 5.70 -3.71 -22.57
CA ALA A 520 4.29 -3.30 -22.51
C ALA A 520 4.18 -1.78 -22.44
N ALA A 521 3.21 -1.21 -23.18
CA ALA A 521 2.95 0.22 -23.19
C ALA A 521 1.54 0.55 -22.71
N SER A 522 1.37 1.70 -22.04
CA SER A 522 0.08 2.16 -21.57
C SER A 522 -0.07 3.67 -21.66
N LEU A 523 -1.24 4.12 -22.14
CA LEU A 523 -1.58 5.52 -22.32
C LEU A 523 -2.55 6.00 -21.23
N SER A 524 -2.23 7.16 -20.63
CA SER A 524 -2.95 7.74 -19.49
C SER A 524 -3.34 9.19 -19.76
N PRO A 525 -4.48 9.47 -20.46
CA PRO A 525 -5.01 10.81 -20.62
C PRO A 525 -5.63 11.32 -19.32
N ARG A 526 -5.44 12.62 -19.02
CA ARG A 526 -6.02 13.29 -17.85
C ARG A 526 -6.46 14.70 -18.22
N PHE A 527 -7.60 15.10 -17.70
CA PHE A 527 -8.18 16.41 -17.91
C PHE A 527 -8.80 16.93 -16.62
N ASN A 528 -8.50 18.18 -16.26
CA ASN A 528 -9.06 18.88 -15.13
C ASN A 528 -9.50 20.29 -15.55
N ALA A 529 -10.63 20.74 -15.04
CA ALA A 529 -11.16 22.09 -15.25
C ALA A 529 -11.53 22.73 -13.92
N ARG A 530 -11.30 24.02 -13.79
CA ARG A 530 -11.69 24.83 -12.64
C ARG A 530 -12.30 26.15 -13.13
N TYR A 531 -13.45 26.51 -12.58
CA TYR A 531 -14.13 27.74 -12.91
C TYR A 531 -14.55 28.51 -11.66
N ASN A 532 -14.05 29.75 -11.54
CA ASN A 532 -14.40 30.65 -10.45
C ASN A 532 -15.68 31.43 -10.82
N ILE A 533 -16.83 30.95 -10.37
CA ILE A 533 -18.14 31.56 -10.64
C ILE A 533 -18.18 32.96 -10.02
N ILE A 534 -17.79 33.05 -8.74
CA ILE A 534 -17.69 34.29 -7.98
C ILE A 534 -16.25 34.43 -7.48
N LYS A 535 -15.62 35.59 -7.76
CA LYS A 535 -14.26 35.89 -7.34
C LYS A 535 -14.26 37.22 -6.57
N GLY A 536 -14.71 37.21 -5.33
CA GLY A 536 -14.72 38.36 -4.43
C GLY A 536 -13.85 38.12 -3.18
N LYS A 537 -13.56 39.20 -2.44
CA LYS A 537 -12.82 39.11 -1.18
C LYS A 537 -13.63 38.46 -0.07
N ASN A 538 -14.92 38.73 -0.01
CA ASN A 538 -15.82 38.21 1.03
C ASN A 538 -16.67 37.04 0.56
N VAL A 539 -16.88 36.88 -0.74
CA VAL A 539 -17.64 35.76 -1.32
C VAL A 539 -16.86 35.22 -2.50
N SER A 540 -16.56 33.94 -2.47
CA SER A 540 -16.03 33.22 -3.63
C SER A 540 -16.75 31.90 -3.81
N LEU A 541 -16.94 31.50 -5.06
CA LEU A 541 -17.54 30.24 -5.44
C LEU A 541 -16.75 29.65 -6.61
N THR A 542 -16.22 28.47 -6.42
CA THR A 542 -15.39 27.77 -7.39
C THR A 542 -15.94 26.38 -7.63
N LEU A 543 -16.06 26.02 -8.89
CA LEU A 543 -16.33 24.65 -9.33
C LEU A 543 -15.08 24.05 -9.93
N HIS A 544 -14.90 22.75 -9.75
CA HIS A 544 -13.91 21.97 -10.48
C HIS A 544 -14.49 20.62 -10.90
N ALA A 545 -13.97 20.09 -11.99
CA ALA A 545 -14.29 18.77 -12.48
C ALA A 545 -13.08 18.18 -13.20
N GLY A 546 -12.95 16.86 -13.19
CA GLY A 546 -11.88 16.18 -13.85
C GLY A 546 -12.24 14.76 -14.30
N TYR A 547 -11.49 14.29 -15.28
CA TYR A 547 -11.48 12.92 -15.75
C TYR A 547 -10.05 12.47 -15.98
N GLY A 548 -9.70 11.26 -15.58
CA GLY A 548 -8.36 10.75 -15.80
C GLY A 548 -8.28 9.23 -15.80
N LYS A 549 -7.39 8.73 -16.63
CA LYS A 549 -6.95 7.34 -16.60
C LYS A 549 -5.58 7.27 -15.92
N SER A 550 -5.42 6.35 -14.99
CA SER A 550 -4.17 6.12 -14.26
C SER A 550 -3.85 4.63 -14.27
N VAL A 551 -2.59 4.29 -14.48
CA VAL A 551 -2.11 2.91 -14.61
C VAL A 551 -1.19 2.57 -13.44
N LYS A 552 -1.37 1.40 -12.83
CA LYS A 552 -0.51 0.84 -11.79
C LYS A 552 0.22 -0.39 -12.34
N LEU A 553 1.55 -0.34 -12.31
CA LEU A 553 2.40 -1.44 -12.72
C LEU A 553 2.30 -2.61 -11.72
N PRO A 554 2.46 -3.86 -12.17
CA PRO A 554 2.42 -5.02 -11.29
C PRO A 554 3.61 -5.09 -10.34
N SER A 555 3.45 -5.83 -9.24
CA SER A 555 4.56 -6.23 -8.36
C SER A 555 5.30 -7.45 -8.92
N PHE A 556 6.51 -7.69 -8.41
CA PHE A 556 7.28 -8.88 -8.79
C PHE A 556 6.56 -10.18 -8.43
N GLN A 557 5.79 -10.21 -7.36
CA GLN A 557 4.97 -11.37 -7.03
C GLN A 557 3.93 -11.68 -8.11
N VAL A 558 3.36 -10.66 -8.76
CA VAL A 558 2.42 -10.83 -9.88
C VAL A 558 3.14 -11.29 -11.15
N LEU A 559 4.34 -10.75 -11.40
CA LEU A 559 5.12 -11.04 -12.61
C LEU A 559 5.81 -12.41 -12.55
N TYR A 560 6.31 -12.79 -11.38
CA TYR A 560 7.17 -13.95 -11.21
C TYR A 560 6.59 -14.93 -10.19
N PRO A 561 5.60 -15.77 -10.58
CA PRO A 561 5.13 -16.86 -9.73
C PRO A 561 6.24 -17.91 -9.57
N ALA A 562 6.29 -18.57 -8.42
CA ALA A 562 7.21 -19.68 -8.15
C ALA A 562 6.76 -20.97 -8.84
N ASP A 563 7.69 -21.88 -9.09
CA ASP A 563 7.39 -23.27 -9.46
C ASP A 563 6.52 -23.93 -8.38
N THR A 564 5.68 -24.86 -8.77
CA THR A 564 4.80 -25.63 -7.87
C THR A 564 5.30 -27.07 -7.76
N TYR A 565 5.34 -27.55 -6.55
CA TYR A 565 5.77 -28.90 -6.21
C TYR A 565 4.61 -29.64 -5.56
N THR A 566 4.31 -30.83 -6.07
CA THR A 566 3.29 -31.72 -5.51
C THR A 566 3.95 -33.03 -5.09
N ASP A 567 4.07 -33.17 -3.76
CA ASP A 567 4.68 -34.34 -3.17
C ASP A 567 3.60 -35.36 -2.78
N ARG A 568 3.78 -36.62 -3.16
CA ARG A 568 2.86 -37.72 -2.84
C ARG A 568 3.63 -38.81 -2.11
N LEU A 569 3.16 -39.19 -0.92
CA LEU A 569 3.65 -40.37 -0.23
C LEU A 569 3.23 -41.60 -1.02
N VAL A 570 4.21 -42.38 -1.52
CA VAL A 570 3.98 -43.52 -2.38
C VAL A 570 4.19 -44.84 -1.65
N PHE A 571 4.96 -44.85 -0.57
CA PHE A 571 5.19 -46.03 0.24
C PHE A 571 5.68 -45.71 1.64
N THR A 572 5.19 -46.45 2.60
CA THR A 572 5.77 -46.61 3.95
C THR A 572 5.48 -48.01 4.47
N PRO A 573 6.45 -48.71 5.04
CA PRO A 573 6.24 -50.04 5.59
C PRO A 573 5.47 -50.03 6.92
N GLY A 574 5.22 -48.86 7.49
CA GLY A 574 4.67 -48.73 8.84
C GLY A 574 5.77 -48.98 9.90
N SER A 575 5.42 -49.66 10.98
CA SER A 575 6.39 -50.04 12.03
C SER A 575 7.32 -51.13 11.50
N THR A 576 8.62 -50.86 11.49
CA THR A 576 9.67 -51.83 11.13
C THR A 576 10.19 -52.54 12.36
N ALA A 577 10.71 -53.75 12.19
CA ALA A 577 11.25 -54.55 13.31
C ALA A 577 12.50 -53.92 13.96
N ASP A 578 13.26 -53.11 13.19
CA ASP A 578 14.40 -52.37 13.63
C ASP A 578 14.03 -50.94 14.16
N GLY A 579 12.74 -50.60 14.18
CA GLY A 579 12.23 -49.28 14.59
C GLY A 579 12.56 -48.14 13.63
N LYS A 580 13.13 -48.44 12.43
CA LYS A 580 13.49 -47.42 11.46
C LYS A 580 12.26 -46.93 10.68
N ALA A 581 12.26 -45.65 10.33
CA ALA A 581 11.24 -45.05 9.49
C ALA A 581 11.69 -45.02 8.02
N TYR A 582 10.80 -45.44 7.11
CA TYR A 582 11.01 -45.37 5.68
C TYR A 582 9.87 -44.62 5.02
N TYR A 583 10.21 -43.62 4.21
CA TYR A 583 9.24 -42.82 3.46
C TYR A 583 9.68 -42.72 2.01
N ALA A 584 8.90 -43.25 1.09
CA ALA A 584 9.10 -43.01 -0.33
C ALA A 584 8.06 -41.99 -0.84
N TYR A 585 8.54 -41.02 -1.57
CA TYR A 585 7.72 -39.94 -2.15
C TYR A 585 7.95 -39.86 -3.65
N TYR A 586 6.88 -39.47 -4.34
CA TYR A 586 6.93 -38.94 -5.70
C TYR A 586 6.76 -37.44 -5.66
N THR A 587 7.66 -36.70 -6.29
CA THR A 587 7.56 -35.25 -6.48
C THR A 587 7.23 -34.96 -7.94
N ASN A 588 6.11 -34.26 -8.17
CA ASN A 588 5.75 -33.68 -9.46
C ASN A 588 6.09 -32.19 -9.45
N VAL A 589 6.93 -31.75 -10.38
CA VAL A 589 7.35 -30.34 -10.51
C VAL A 589 6.64 -29.73 -11.71
N GLN A 590 5.90 -28.66 -11.46
CA GLN A 590 5.30 -27.84 -12.49
C GLN A 590 5.99 -26.48 -12.51
N ARG A 591 6.55 -26.12 -13.68
CA ARG A 591 7.17 -24.81 -13.87
C ARG A 591 6.14 -23.72 -13.74
N ALA A 592 6.58 -22.56 -13.28
CA ALA A 592 5.75 -21.36 -13.16
C ALA A 592 5.06 -21.02 -14.48
N ILE A 593 3.77 -20.69 -14.41
CA ILE A 593 2.97 -20.33 -15.59
C ILE A 593 2.87 -18.81 -15.64
N TYR A 594 3.56 -18.23 -16.61
CA TYR A 594 3.48 -16.80 -16.91
C TYR A 594 2.28 -16.48 -17.79
N ASN A 595 1.66 -15.33 -17.56
CA ASN A 595 0.56 -14.83 -18.39
C ASN A 595 1.07 -13.65 -19.24
N SER A 596 1.60 -13.93 -20.42
CA SER A 596 2.10 -12.89 -21.35
C SER A 596 1.01 -11.91 -21.81
N ASN A 597 -0.27 -12.27 -21.67
CA ASN A 597 -1.43 -11.42 -21.97
C ASN A 597 -1.89 -10.58 -20.78
N LEU A 598 -1.17 -10.58 -19.68
CA LEU A 598 -1.51 -9.80 -18.49
C LEU A 598 -1.52 -8.30 -18.82
N LYS A 599 -2.69 -7.67 -18.61
CA LYS A 599 -2.87 -6.23 -18.81
C LYS A 599 -2.60 -5.50 -17.49
N TRP A 600 -1.95 -4.34 -17.56
CA TRP A 600 -1.71 -3.55 -16.37
C TRP A 600 -3.03 -3.03 -15.77
N GLN A 601 -3.13 -3.10 -14.45
CA GLN A 601 -4.25 -2.54 -13.71
C GLN A 601 -4.34 -1.04 -13.99
N HIS A 602 -5.53 -0.54 -14.28
CA HIS A 602 -5.77 0.89 -14.46
C HIS A 602 -7.09 1.32 -13.85
N SER A 603 -7.17 2.59 -13.50
CA SER A 603 -8.37 3.20 -12.95
C SER A 603 -8.82 4.37 -13.82
N ASN A 604 -10.10 4.38 -14.17
CA ASN A 604 -10.77 5.56 -14.71
C ASN A 604 -11.40 6.31 -13.54
N GLN A 605 -11.02 7.58 -13.38
CA GLN A 605 -11.43 8.43 -12.30
C GLN A 605 -12.22 9.62 -12.83
N MET A 606 -13.31 9.94 -12.16
CA MET A 606 -14.09 11.16 -12.36
C MET A 606 -14.25 11.88 -11.04
N GLU A 607 -14.16 13.18 -11.06
CA GLU A 607 -14.34 14.00 -9.88
C GLU A 607 -15.08 15.29 -10.24
N ALA A 608 -15.96 15.74 -9.35
CA ALA A 608 -16.57 17.06 -9.40
C ALA A 608 -16.59 17.63 -7.97
N GLY A 609 -16.31 18.93 -7.83
CA GLY A 609 -16.30 19.56 -6.52
C GLY A 609 -16.65 21.02 -6.56
N LEU A 610 -17.11 21.51 -5.40
CA LEU A 610 -17.51 22.88 -5.16
C LEU A 610 -16.76 23.41 -3.96
N GLU A 611 -16.23 24.62 -4.06
CA GLU A 611 -15.61 25.36 -2.95
C GLU A 611 -16.28 26.72 -2.84
N ALA A 612 -16.84 27.00 -1.68
CA ALA A 612 -17.49 28.27 -1.38
C ALA A 612 -16.82 28.94 -0.17
N MET A 613 -16.68 30.24 -0.20
CA MET A 613 -16.27 31.05 0.93
C MET A 613 -17.25 32.21 1.08
N VAL A 614 -17.76 32.42 2.30
CA VAL A 614 -18.62 33.53 2.67
C VAL A 614 -18.04 34.17 3.94
N GLY A 615 -17.49 35.35 3.81
CA GLY A 615 -16.71 36.00 4.87
C GLY A 615 -15.47 35.16 5.22
N LYS A 616 -15.46 34.57 6.42
CA LYS A 616 -14.41 33.65 6.89
C LYS A 616 -14.85 32.19 6.91
N ALA A 617 -16.13 31.93 6.67
CA ALA A 617 -16.64 30.56 6.58
C ALA A 617 -16.31 29.94 5.23
N ARG A 618 -15.89 28.68 5.25
CA ARG A 618 -15.52 27.90 4.07
C ARG A 618 -16.33 26.62 4.02
N LEU A 619 -16.81 26.30 2.84
CA LEU A 619 -17.48 25.04 2.53
C LEU A 619 -16.78 24.39 1.35
N SER A 620 -16.52 23.11 1.42
CA SER A 620 -16.03 22.35 0.29
C SER A 620 -16.78 21.02 0.22
N LEU A 621 -17.12 20.65 -1.02
CA LEU A 621 -17.80 19.41 -1.35
C LEU A 621 -17.06 18.77 -2.52
N SER A 622 -16.83 17.45 -2.47
CA SER A 622 -16.22 16.68 -3.57
C SER A 622 -16.94 15.36 -3.75
N ALA A 623 -17.42 15.11 -4.95
CA ALA A 623 -17.95 13.82 -5.36
C ALA A 623 -16.95 13.14 -6.29
N TYR A 624 -16.75 11.85 -6.10
CA TYR A 624 -15.82 11.08 -6.92
C TYR A 624 -16.40 9.73 -7.33
N TRP A 625 -15.95 9.26 -8.49
CA TRP A 625 -16.21 7.93 -9.01
C TRP A 625 -14.90 7.35 -9.57
N ASN A 626 -14.59 6.12 -9.17
CA ASN A 626 -13.39 5.41 -9.58
C ASN A 626 -13.77 3.99 -9.98
N ARG A 627 -13.41 3.59 -11.19
CA ARG A 627 -13.57 2.22 -11.67
C ARG A 627 -12.21 1.65 -12.04
N THR A 628 -11.79 0.65 -11.26
CA THR A 628 -10.52 -0.05 -11.46
C THR A 628 -10.75 -1.25 -12.36
N TYR A 629 -10.02 -1.32 -13.45
CA TYR A 629 -10.02 -2.39 -14.43
C TYR A 629 -8.79 -3.25 -14.28
N ASN A 630 -8.89 -4.51 -14.66
CA ASN A 630 -7.80 -5.47 -14.66
C ASN A 630 -7.10 -5.62 -13.29
N PRO A 631 -7.84 -5.70 -12.16
CA PRO A 631 -7.20 -5.98 -10.90
C PRO A 631 -6.47 -7.32 -11.00
N TYR A 632 -5.26 -7.40 -10.40
CA TYR A 632 -4.49 -8.64 -10.39
C TYR A 632 -5.12 -9.64 -9.44
N GLN A 633 -5.19 -10.89 -9.86
CA GLN A 633 -5.66 -12.00 -9.05
C GLN A 633 -5.02 -13.32 -9.48
N THR A 634 -5.01 -14.29 -8.58
CA THR A 634 -4.50 -15.63 -8.85
C THR A 634 -5.58 -16.53 -9.40
N LEU A 635 -5.20 -17.40 -10.32
CA LEU A 635 -5.99 -18.50 -10.87
C LEU A 635 -5.22 -19.80 -10.67
N ASN A 636 -5.89 -20.86 -10.24
CA ASN A 636 -5.32 -22.20 -10.24
C ASN A 636 -5.48 -22.82 -11.63
N VAL A 637 -4.36 -23.30 -12.16
CA VAL A 637 -4.32 -24.10 -13.40
C VAL A 637 -3.96 -25.52 -13.00
N TYR A 638 -4.85 -26.45 -13.28
CA TYR A 638 -4.68 -27.85 -12.92
C TYR A 638 -4.06 -28.62 -14.08
N SER A 639 -2.98 -29.35 -13.80
CA SER A 639 -2.29 -30.23 -14.74
C SER A 639 -2.40 -31.66 -14.22
N PRO A 640 -2.91 -32.62 -15.05
CA PRO A 640 -3.02 -34.01 -14.64
C PRO A 640 -1.65 -34.69 -14.61
N PHE A 641 -1.46 -35.57 -13.66
CA PHE A 641 -0.33 -36.50 -13.61
C PHE A 641 -0.70 -37.80 -12.94
N ALA A 642 0.06 -38.84 -13.22
CA ALA A 642 -0.08 -40.16 -12.60
C ALA A 642 1.21 -40.52 -11.86
N TYR A 643 1.08 -41.33 -10.83
CA TYR A 643 2.19 -41.88 -10.07
C TYR A 643 1.88 -43.28 -9.55
N ASN A 644 2.94 -44.06 -9.29
CA ASN A 644 2.82 -45.39 -8.76
C ASN A 644 2.82 -45.35 -7.23
N GLN A 645 1.83 -45.99 -6.59
CA GLN A 645 1.70 -46.09 -5.15
C GLN A 645 1.70 -47.56 -4.72
N THR A 646 2.60 -47.89 -3.79
CA THR A 646 2.66 -49.20 -3.17
C THR A 646 1.98 -49.13 -1.81
N SER A 647 0.92 -49.92 -1.62
CA SER A 647 0.23 -50.01 -0.33
C SER A 647 1.06 -50.83 0.67
N GLN A 648 0.85 -50.58 1.97
CA GLN A 648 1.47 -51.40 3.01
C GLN A 648 1.08 -52.90 2.92
N SER A 649 -0.14 -53.21 2.46
CA SER A 649 -0.58 -54.56 2.25
C SER A 649 0.24 -55.35 1.23
N ALA A 650 0.97 -54.68 0.32
CA ALA A 650 1.90 -55.33 -0.58
C ALA A 650 3.02 -56.12 0.14
N LEU A 651 3.27 -55.80 1.42
CA LEU A 651 4.26 -56.47 2.24
C LEU A 651 3.77 -57.85 2.77
N GLU A 652 2.46 -58.14 2.76
CA GLU A 652 1.89 -59.40 3.22
C GLU A 652 2.31 -60.57 2.33
N GLY A 653 2.52 -60.31 1.02
CA GLY A 653 3.03 -61.30 0.06
C GLY A 653 4.54 -61.37 -0.08
N CYS A 654 5.30 -60.56 0.66
CA CYS A 654 6.75 -60.50 0.53
C CYS A 654 7.45 -61.69 1.22
N SER A 655 8.22 -62.44 0.47
CA SER A 655 8.92 -63.63 0.96
C SER A 655 10.09 -63.35 1.89
N ILE A 656 10.56 -62.10 2.01
CA ILE A 656 11.65 -61.67 2.87
C ILE A 656 11.09 -61.35 4.27
N ALA A 657 11.75 -61.91 5.31
CA ALA A 657 11.34 -61.71 6.69
C ALA A 657 11.42 -60.21 7.07
N ALA A 658 10.46 -59.70 7.88
CA ALA A 658 10.37 -58.28 8.21
C ALA A 658 11.66 -57.68 8.81
N ALA A 659 12.39 -58.48 9.64
CA ALA A 659 13.66 -58.03 10.25
C ALA A 659 14.86 -57.97 9.27
N ASP A 660 14.68 -58.52 8.07
CA ASP A 660 15.73 -58.66 7.05
C ASP A 660 15.52 -57.75 5.83
N ARG A 661 14.53 -56.83 5.90
CA ARG A 661 14.13 -56.00 4.78
C ARG A 661 14.87 -54.71 4.70
N ILE A 662 15.48 -54.47 3.56
CA ILE A 662 15.99 -53.15 3.14
C ILE A 662 15.13 -52.67 2.00
N TYR A 663 14.62 -51.45 2.08
CA TYR A 663 13.74 -50.87 1.08
C TYR A 663 14.47 -49.89 0.16
N SER A 664 14.15 -49.99 -1.13
CA SER A 664 14.64 -49.05 -2.13
C SER A 664 13.48 -48.71 -3.12
N VAL A 665 13.61 -47.59 -3.81
CA VAL A 665 12.68 -47.15 -4.86
C VAL A 665 13.44 -46.90 -6.14
N ASP A 666 12.90 -47.34 -7.26
CA ASP A 666 13.39 -46.92 -8.58
C ASP A 666 13.01 -45.45 -8.84
N PRO A 667 13.96 -44.54 -9.07
CA PRO A 667 13.68 -43.13 -9.19
C PRO A 667 12.78 -42.72 -10.35
N SER A 668 12.72 -43.56 -11.39
CA SER A 668 11.96 -43.30 -12.61
C SER A 668 10.59 -43.97 -12.62
N THR A 669 10.52 -45.22 -12.17
CA THR A 669 9.30 -46.04 -12.22
C THR A 669 8.51 -46.05 -10.91
N GLY A 670 9.16 -45.75 -9.77
CA GLY A 670 8.55 -45.80 -8.45
C GLY A 670 8.32 -47.22 -7.94
N VAL A 671 8.90 -48.24 -8.56
CA VAL A 671 8.83 -49.62 -8.07
C VAL A 671 9.60 -49.69 -6.77
N ILE A 672 8.91 -50.17 -5.73
CA ILE A 672 9.51 -50.45 -4.43
C ILE A 672 10.11 -51.86 -4.45
N SER A 673 11.38 -51.93 -4.16
CA SER A 673 12.11 -53.21 -4.02
C SER A 673 12.48 -53.44 -2.58
N VAL A 674 12.29 -54.70 -2.14
CA VAL A 674 12.70 -55.21 -0.84
C VAL A 674 13.86 -56.14 -1.05
N THR A 675 15.02 -55.83 -0.45
CA THR A 675 16.23 -56.64 -0.53
C THR A 675 16.52 -57.23 0.85
N SER A 676 16.83 -58.50 0.88
CA SER A 676 17.30 -59.20 2.11
C SER A 676 18.69 -58.70 2.48
N ALA A 677 18.85 -58.23 3.72
CA ALA A 677 20.15 -57.79 4.26
C ALA A 677 21.11 -58.98 4.40
N THR A 678 20.57 -60.20 4.59
CA THR A 678 21.36 -61.42 4.85
C THR A 678 21.94 -62.04 3.58
N ASN A 679 21.11 -62.15 2.51
CA ASN A 679 21.47 -62.91 1.32
C ASN A 679 21.36 -62.13 0.00
N GLY A 680 20.99 -60.89 0.05
CA GLY A 680 20.90 -60.01 -1.13
C GLY A 680 19.76 -60.28 -2.11
N ASN A 681 18.83 -61.21 -1.82
CA ASN A 681 17.68 -61.49 -2.63
C ASN A 681 16.76 -60.27 -2.68
N THR A 682 16.26 -59.93 -3.86
CA THR A 682 15.40 -58.76 -4.09
C THR A 682 14.03 -59.18 -4.61
N VAL A 683 12.97 -58.59 -4.03
CA VAL A 683 11.58 -58.75 -4.42
C VAL A 683 10.97 -57.39 -4.72
N ASN A 684 10.36 -57.25 -5.90
CA ASN A 684 9.63 -56.05 -6.24
C ASN A 684 8.20 -56.12 -5.73
N LEU A 685 7.75 -55.10 -5.04
CA LEU A 685 6.38 -55.03 -4.53
C LEU A 685 5.40 -54.57 -5.62
N PRO A 686 4.16 -55.13 -5.61
CA PRO A 686 3.12 -54.65 -6.50
C PRO A 686 2.68 -53.24 -6.14
N TYR A 687 2.28 -52.51 -7.15
CA TYR A 687 1.81 -51.11 -7.00
C TYR A 687 0.49 -50.89 -7.75
N SER A 688 -0.20 -49.82 -7.41
CA SER A 688 -1.35 -49.27 -8.14
C SER A 688 -1.00 -47.91 -8.73
N ILE A 689 -1.50 -47.64 -9.94
CA ILE A 689 -1.36 -46.33 -10.57
C ILE A 689 -2.41 -45.41 -9.97
N ARG A 690 -1.96 -44.23 -9.50
CA ARG A 690 -2.82 -43.17 -8.98
C ARG A 690 -2.86 -42.03 -9.99
N ARG A 691 -4.06 -41.51 -10.23
CA ARG A 691 -4.32 -40.34 -11.11
C ARG A 691 -4.73 -39.14 -10.25
N THR A 692 -4.10 -38.01 -10.46
CA THR A 692 -4.35 -36.81 -9.67
C THR A 692 -4.03 -35.54 -10.47
N TYR A 693 -4.16 -34.38 -9.84
CA TYR A 693 -3.77 -33.11 -10.40
C TYR A 693 -2.74 -32.41 -9.52
N THR A 694 -1.89 -31.64 -10.18
CA THR A 694 -1.15 -30.54 -9.51
C THR A 694 -1.82 -29.20 -9.84
N ALA A 695 -1.90 -28.32 -8.85
CA ALA A 695 -2.43 -26.96 -9.04
C ALA A 695 -1.29 -25.97 -9.09
N ASN A 696 -1.05 -25.37 -10.25
CA ASN A 696 -0.11 -24.27 -10.42
C ASN A 696 -0.85 -22.93 -10.35
N ARG A 697 -0.19 -21.90 -9.87
CA ARG A 697 -0.75 -20.54 -9.78
C ARG A 697 -0.36 -19.70 -10.99
N GLN A 698 -1.35 -19.07 -11.61
CA GLN A 698 -1.16 -18.10 -12.66
C GLN A 698 -1.82 -16.77 -12.26
N TYR A 699 -1.15 -15.67 -12.51
CA TYR A 699 -1.76 -14.35 -12.34
C TYR A 699 -2.56 -13.96 -13.57
N VAL A 700 -3.79 -13.49 -13.34
CA VAL A 700 -4.73 -13.05 -14.38
C VAL A 700 -5.37 -11.73 -13.99
N ASN A 701 -6.05 -11.11 -14.95
CA ASN A 701 -6.85 -9.93 -14.72
C ASN A 701 -8.26 -10.30 -14.26
N GLY A 702 -8.68 -9.79 -13.13
CA GLY A 702 -10.02 -9.97 -12.60
C GLY A 702 -11.03 -8.97 -13.16
N SER A 703 -12.29 -9.12 -12.75
CA SER A 703 -13.39 -8.25 -13.14
C SER A 703 -13.25 -6.84 -12.53
N PRO A 704 -13.75 -5.80 -13.23
CA PRO A 704 -13.67 -4.44 -12.74
C PRO A 704 -14.41 -4.22 -11.42
N VAL A 705 -13.85 -3.34 -10.58
CA VAL A 705 -14.46 -2.92 -9.32
C VAL A 705 -14.75 -1.42 -9.33
N THR A 706 -15.80 -1.01 -8.62
CA THR A 706 -16.25 0.38 -8.62
C THR A 706 -16.27 0.93 -7.20
N ARG A 707 -15.77 2.17 -7.06
CA ARG A 707 -15.78 2.98 -5.84
C ARG A 707 -16.38 4.34 -6.16
N TYR A 708 -17.23 4.86 -5.31
CA TYR A 708 -17.69 6.23 -5.40
C TYR A 708 -18.01 6.78 -4.02
N GLY A 709 -18.01 8.09 -3.90
CA GLY A 709 -18.27 8.71 -2.62
C GLY A 709 -18.38 10.22 -2.70
N LEU A 710 -18.63 10.78 -1.53
CA LEU A 710 -18.78 12.19 -1.29
C LEU A 710 -17.93 12.58 -0.08
N GLU A 711 -17.17 13.66 -0.17
CA GLU A 711 -16.37 14.24 0.91
C GLU A 711 -16.81 15.68 1.11
N TRP A 712 -16.99 16.11 2.37
CA TRP A 712 -17.36 17.48 2.69
C TRP A 712 -16.55 18.02 3.86
N VAL A 713 -16.30 19.32 3.81
CA VAL A 713 -15.66 20.09 4.89
C VAL A 713 -16.36 21.44 5.00
N ALA A 714 -16.84 21.77 6.17
CA ALA A 714 -17.34 23.10 6.51
C ALA A 714 -16.53 23.65 7.68
N GLU A 715 -15.97 24.84 7.53
CA GLU A 715 -15.14 25.52 8.54
C GLU A 715 -15.69 26.91 8.77
N MET A 716 -15.89 27.27 10.05
CA MET A 716 -16.33 28.61 10.40
C MET A 716 -15.64 29.07 11.70
N PRO A 717 -15.12 30.28 11.76
CA PRO A 717 -14.76 30.92 13.00
C PRO A 717 -16.03 31.40 13.73
N ILE A 718 -16.25 30.92 14.95
CA ILE A 718 -17.37 31.33 15.82
C ILE A 718 -17.00 32.63 16.54
N ILE A 719 -15.83 32.65 17.15
CA ILE A 719 -15.26 33.83 17.81
C ILE A 719 -13.91 34.10 17.20
N ASN A 720 -13.71 35.32 16.73
CA ASN A 720 -12.45 35.70 16.09
C ASN A 720 -11.86 36.95 16.72
N ASN A 721 -11.67 36.88 18.03
CA ASN A 721 -10.93 37.90 18.74
C ASN A 721 -9.44 37.52 18.77
N HIS A 722 -8.62 38.26 18.04
CA HIS A 722 -7.20 37.96 17.90
C HIS A 722 -6.40 38.18 19.20
N HIS A 723 -6.95 38.84 20.20
CA HIS A 723 -6.26 39.14 21.44
C HIS A 723 -6.64 38.23 22.60
N THR A 724 -7.92 37.81 22.70
CA THR A 724 -8.41 37.10 23.87
C THR A 724 -8.77 35.63 23.57
N LEU A 725 -9.70 35.40 22.64
CA LEU A 725 -10.21 34.09 22.34
C LEU A 725 -10.50 33.96 20.84
N GLY A 726 -9.94 32.94 20.20
CA GLY A 726 -10.37 32.45 18.91
C GLY A 726 -11.09 31.11 19.07
N LEU A 727 -12.30 30.99 18.58
CA LEU A 727 -13.06 29.76 18.57
C LEU A 727 -13.47 29.42 17.14
N SER A 728 -13.09 28.26 16.64
CA SER A 728 -13.44 27.76 15.31
C SER A 728 -14.12 26.41 15.38
N LEU A 729 -15.12 26.24 14.51
CA LEU A 729 -15.83 24.98 14.32
C LEU A 729 -15.52 24.45 12.92
N ARG A 730 -15.19 23.17 12.85
CA ARG A 730 -15.07 22.42 11.61
C ARG A 730 -15.98 21.19 11.69
N ILE A 731 -16.74 20.99 10.63
CA ILE A 731 -17.56 19.79 10.41
C ILE A 731 -17.07 19.15 9.13
N ASP A 732 -16.59 17.94 9.20
CA ASP A 732 -16.11 17.19 8.03
C ASP A 732 -16.65 15.76 8.02
N GLY A 733 -16.72 15.19 6.85
CA GLY A 733 -17.19 13.83 6.73
C GLY A 733 -16.98 13.24 5.34
N LYS A 734 -17.33 11.99 5.22
CA LYS A 734 -17.31 11.26 3.95
C LYS A 734 -18.43 10.23 3.90
N TYR A 735 -18.93 10.02 2.70
CA TYR A 735 -19.69 8.84 2.32
C TYR A 735 -18.87 8.01 1.33
N TYR A 736 -18.86 6.72 1.50
CA TYR A 736 -18.11 5.79 0.69
C TYR A 736 -18.94 4.59 0.29
N HIS A 737 -18.82 4.16 -0.98
CA HIS A 737 -19.43 2.96 -1.49
C HIS A 737 -18.44 2.19 -2.37
N TYR A 738 -18.31 0.90 -2.11
CA TYR A 738 -17.55 -0.05 -2.92
C TYR A 738 -18.45 -1.20 -3.36
N ARG A 739 -18.28 -1.61 -4.61
CA ARG A 739 -18.87 -2.84 -5.14
C ARG A 739 -17.87 -3.50 -6.08
N GLY A 740 -17.57 -4.78 -5.81
CA GLY A 740 -16.77 -5.63 -6.67
C GLY A 740 -17.32 -7.03 -6.69
N THR A 741 -17.53 -7.57 -7.89
CA THR A 741 -17.95 -8.96 -8.13
C THR A 741 -17.07 -9.51 -9.23
N ASP A 742 -16.44 -10.66 -9.01
CA ASP A 742 -15.59 -11.29 -10.00
C ASP A 742 -16.35 -12.38 -10.76
N ASN A 743 -16.32 -12.30 -12.08
CA ASN A 743 -16.96 -13.23 -12.98
C ASN A 743 -15.96 -14.09 -13.76
N THR A 744 -14.67 -14.05 -13.40
CA THR A 744 -13.65 -14.91 -13.99
C THR A 744 -13.94 -16.37 -13.66
N LEU A 745 -13.78 -17.27 -14.63
CA LEU A 745 -13.87 -18.71 -14.35
C LEU A 745 -12.64 -19.20 -13.62
N ILE A 746 -12.85 -19.79 -12.46
CA ILE A 746 -11.83 -20.34 -11.59
C ILE A 746 -11.97 -21.87 -11.54
N ALA A 747 -10.88 -22.55 -11.82
CA ALA A 747 -10.81 -23.98 -11.69
C ALA A 747 -10.65 -24.43 -10.23
N GLY A 748 -11.26 -25.54 -9.85
CA GLY A 748 -11.13 -26.08 -8.51
C GLY A 748 -11.69 -27.48 -8.32
N CYS A 749 -11.23 -28.11 -7.24
CA CYS A 749 -11.66 -29.44 -6.80
C CYS A 749 -12.09 -29.34 -5.33
N PRO A 750 -13.35 -28.96 -5.04
CA PRO A 750 -13.76 -28.50 -3.72
C PRO A 750 -13.79 -29.60 -2.65
N ASN A 751 -14.03 -30.84 -2.98
CA ASN A 751 -14.19 -31.93 -2.01
C ASN A 751 -13.08 -33.01 -2.07
N GLY A 752 -11.89 -32.62 -2.52
CA GLY A 752 -10.72 -33.47 -2.49
C GLY A 752 -10.73 -34.67 -3.46
N ILE A 753 -11.55 -34.58 -4.50
CA ILE A 753 -11.72 -35.65 -5.51
C ILE A 753 -10.51 -35.72 -6.47
N GLY A 754 -9.38 -35.23 -6.08
CA GLY A 754 -8.25 -35.13 -6.95
C GLY A 754 -7.31 -36.31 -6.98
N ASP A 755 -7.62 -37.45 -6.36
CA ASP A 755 -6.71 -38.61 -6.31
C ASP A 755 -7.48 -39.93 -6.37
N GLN A 756 -7.42 -40.59 -7.52
CA GLN A 756 -8.17 -41.82 -7.81
C GLN A 756 -7.24 -42.95 -8.30
N ALA A 757 -7.53 -44.20 -7.90
CA ALA A 757 -6.82 -45.34 -8.45
C ALA A 757 -7.26 -45.59 -9.90
N GLU A 758 -6.32 -45.88 -10.76
CA GLU A 758 -6.62 -46.37 -12.11
C GLU A 758 -7.43 -47.68 -12.03
N GLY A 759 -8.45 -47.80 -12.88
CA GLY A 759 -9.35 -48.98 -12.86
C GLY A 759 -10.43 -48.95 -11.78
N SER A 760 -10.52 -47.93 -10.93
CA SER A 760 -11.58 -47.78 -9.92
C SER A 760 -12.96 -47.44 -10.48
N GLY A 761 -13.09 -47.22 -11.80
CA GLY A 761 -14.32 -46.72 -12.43
C GLY A 761 -14.60 -45.25 -12.18
N THR A 762 -13.71 -44.56 -11.49
CA THR A 762 -13.74 -43.10 -11.21
C THR A 762 -12.49 -42.43 -11.72
N GLN A 763 -12.59 -41.12 -12.03
CA GLN A 763 -11.45 -40.33 -12.40
C GLN A 763 -11.50 -38.94 -11.71
N PRO A 764 -10.36 -38.29 -11.49
CA PRO A 764 -10.37 -36.97 -10.94
C PRO A 764 -11.06 -35.94 -11.85
N LEU A 765 -11.88 -35.07 -11.27
CA LEU A 765 -12.64 -34.05 -11.98
C LEU A 765 -12.24 -32.67 -11.49
N ILE A 766 -12.27 -31.68 -12.41
CA ILE A 766 -12.09 -30.25 -12.09
C ILE A 766 -13.37 -29.51 -12.43
N GLY A 767 -13.91 -28.75 -11.46
CA GLY A 767 -15.01 -27.84 -11.68
C GLY A 767 -14.53 -26.44 -12.05
N TYR A 768 -15.28 -25.72 -12.89
CA TYR A 768 -15.01 -24.31 -13.28
C TYR A 768 -16.15 -23.43 -12.79
N TYR A 769 -15.82 -22.58 -11.84
CA TYR A 769 -16.76 -21.71 -11.11
C TYR A 769 -16.58 -20.26 -11.50
N VAL A 770 -17.64 -19.47 -11.35
CA VAL A 770 -17.57 -18.02 -11.57
C VAL A 770 -17.08 -17.34 -10.27
N GLY A 771 -15.92 -16.71 -10.33
CA GLY A 771 -15.37 -15.93 -9.23
C GLY A 771 -14.17 -16.53 -8.52
N SER A 772 -13.44 -15.72 -7.80
CA SER A 772 -12.12 -16.03 -7.27
C SER A 772 -12.08 -16.80 -5.95
N ASN A 773 -13.23 -17.03 -5.30
CA ASN A 773 -13.26 -17.57 -3.94
C ASN A 773 -13.92 -18.96 -3.81
N VAL A 774 -14.19 -19.62 -4.92
CA VAL A 774 -15.03 -20.83 -4.91
C VAL A 774 -14.24 -22.12 -4.78
N ALA A 775 -12.99 -22.13 -5.18
CA ALA A 775 -12.28 -23.39 -5.29
C ALA A 775 -10.94 -23.37 -4.61
N SER A 776 -10.70 -24.37 -3.78
CA SER A 776 -9.40 -24.68 -3.21
C SER A 776 -9.01 -26.10 -3.61
N ALA A 777 -7.75 -26.30 -4.01
CA ALA A 777 -7.18 -27.62 -4.21
C ALA A 777 -6.88 -28.33 -2.89
N SER A 778 -6.96 -27.65 -1.76
CA SER A 778 -6.72 -28.23 -0.44
C SER A 778 -7.98 -28.83 0.12
N THR A 779 -7.90 -30.07 0.56
CA THR A 779 -8.95 -30.78 1.28
C THR A 779 -9.28 -30.17 2.64
N THR A 780 -8.41 -29.28 3.16
CA THR A 780 -8.53 -28.66 4.49
C THR A 780 -9.18 -27.30 4.47
N SER A 781 -9.32 -26.65 3.30
CA SER A 781 -9.92 -25.31 3.21
C SER A 781 -11.38 -25.39 2.81
N THR A 782 -12.26 -24.78 3.61
CA THR A 782 -13.67 -24.63 3.26
C THR A 782 -13.81 -23.69 2.07
N PRO A 783 -14.37 -24.12 0.93
CA PRO A 783 -14.57 -23.25 -0.22
C PRO A 783 -15.53 -22.12 0.13
N THR A 784 -15.24 -20.93 -0.35
CA THR A 784 -16.13 -19.78 -0.15
C THR A 784 -17.11 -19.65 -1.32
N VAL A 785 -18.37 -19.45 -1.00
CA VAL A 785 -19.46 -19.29 -1.99
C VAL A 785 -19.63 -17.85 -2.47
N SER A 786 -18.87 -16.91 -1.91
CA SER A 786 -18.88 -15.49 -2.31
C SER A 786 -17.86 -15.22 -3.40
N ASN A 787 -18.27 -14.52 -4.45
CA ASN A 787 -17.37 -14.00 -5.48
C ASN A 787 -17.31 -12.48 -5.49
N GLY A 788 -17.82 -11.82 -4.47
CA GLY A 788 -17.80 -10.37 -4.41
C GLY A 788 -18.20 -9.80 -3.06
N MET A 789 -18.07 -8.48 -2.97
CA MET A 789 -18.37 -7.73 -1.76
C MET A 789 -18.91 -6.35 -2.09
N MET A 790 -19.77 -5.85 -1.23
CA MET A 790 -20.24 -4.47 -1.20
C MET A 790 -19.99 -3.87 0.19
N ASN A 791 -19.29 -2.74 0.22
CA ASN A 791 -19.05 -1.97 1.44
C ASN A 791 -19.68 -0.58 1.31
N LYS A 792 -20.26 -0.06 2.39
CA LYS A 792 -20.72 1.32 2.50
C LYS A 792 -20.28 1.88 3.85
N GLY A 793 -19.81 3.10 3.85
CA GLY A 793 -19.42 3.80 5.06
C GLY A 793 -19.88 5.25 5.03
N CYS A 794 -20.23 5.79 6.18
CA CYS A 794 -20.49 7.21 6.37
C CYS A 794 -19.91 7.64 7.70
N SER A 795 -19.01 8.61 7.70
CA SER A 795 -18.43 9.19 8.89
C SER A 795 -18.64 10.70 8.92
N LEU A 796 -18.83 11.24 10.12
CA LEU A 796 -19.01 12.65 10.40
C LEU A 796 -18.15 13.03 11.58
N ASN A 797 -17.31 14.04 11.43
CA ASN A 797 -16.48 14.57 12.50
C ASN A 797 -16.85 16.02 12.78
N THR A 798 -16.86 16.38 14.06
CA THR A 798 -17.04 17.75 14.52
C THR A 798 -15.85 18.14 15.37
N THR A 799 -15.08 19.13 14.93
CA THR A 799 -13.88 19.61 15.61
C THR A 799 -14.10 21.04 16.10
N LEU A 800 -13.97 21.27 17.38
CA LEU A 800 -13.99 22.58 18.03
C LEU A 800 -12.58 22.92 18.48
N THR A 801 -12.02 24.01 17.96
CA THR A 801 -10.70 24.50 18.35
C THR A 801 -10.81 25.83 19.04
N ALA A 802 -10.37 25.88 20.30
CA ALA A 802 -10.28 27.09 21.10
C ALA A 802 -8.79 27.52 21.19
N ARG A 803 -8.53 28.76 20.85
CA ARG A 803 -7.22 29.37 20.94
C ARG A 803 -7.24 30.57 21.84
N ILE A 804 -6.37 30.59 22.84
CA ILE A 804 -6.22 31.67 23.84
C ILE A 804 -4.83 32.27 23.68
N PRO A 805 -4.65 33.34 22.85
CA PRO A 805 -3.33 33.89 22.51
C PRO A 805 -2.57 34.40 23.73
N GLN A 806 -3.26 35.02 24.70
CA GLN A 806 -2.64 35.55 25.95
C GLN A 806 -1.99 34.42 26.77
N LEU A 807 -2.60 33.26 26.79
CA LEU A 807 -2.09 32.06 27.46
C LEU A 807 -1.19 31.22 26.54
N ARG A 808 -1.09 31.52 25.26
CA ARG A 808 -0.43 30.69 24.25
C ARG A 808 -0.90 29.26 24.33
N LEU A 809 -2.22 29.09 24.35
CA LEU A 809 -2.89 27.82 24.55
C LEU A 809 -3.81 27.53 23.36
N ILE A 810 -3.72 26.31 22.84
CA ILE A 810 -4.68 25.73 21.90
C ILE A 810 -5.30 24.49 22.53
N MET A 811 -6.62 24.40 22.46
CA MET A 811 -7.38 23.23 22.88
C MET A 811 -8.24 22.78 21.71
N THR A 812 -8.22 21.50 21.39
CA THR A 812 -9.03 20.93 20.33
C THR A 812 -9.84 19.75 20.90
N MET A 813 -11.15 19.82 20.70
CA MET A 813 -12.06 18.72 20.96
C MET A 813 -12.62 18.22 19.63
N ARG A 814 -12.51 16.94 19.38
CA ARG A 814 -12.98 16.30 18.15
C ARG A 814 -13.92 15.15 18.50
N LEU A 815 -15.15 15.29 18.04
CA LEU A 815 -16.17 14.24 18.08
C LEU A 815 -16.15 13.52 16.73
N GLU A 816 -15.97 12.24 16.74
CA GLU A 816 -15.96 11.38 15.56
C GLU A 816 -17.14 10.43 15.62
N ALA A 817 -17.98 10.42 14.58
CA ALA A 817 -19.14 9.56 14.50
C ALA A 817 -19.06 8.70 13.22
N THR A 818 -19.18 7.39 13.37
CA THR A 818 -19.45 6.47 12.28
C THR A 818 -20.94 6.21 12.21
N MET A 819 -21.61 6.83 11.23
CA MET A 819 -23.06 6.78 11.06
C MET A 819 -23.51 5.54 10.29
N LEU A 820 -22.66 5.02 9.41
CA LEU A 820 -22.90 3.83 8.60
C LEU A 820 -21.63 3.02 8.49
N ASN A 821 -21.69 1.74 8.86
CA ASN A 821 -20.69 0.74 8.60
C ASN A 821 -21.41 -0.53 8.14
N TYR A 822 -21.41 -0.74 6.83
CA TYR A 822 -22.18 -1.77 6.16
C TYR A 822 -21.27 -2.60 5.26
N ARG A 823 -21.34 -3.90 5.41
CA ARG A 823 -20.68 -4.88 4.54
C ARG A 823 -21.65 -5.97 4.13
N ARG A 824 -21.55 -6.42 2.89
CA ARG A 824 -22.32 -7.56 2.38
C ARG A 824 -21.49 -8.36 1.40
N ASN A 825 -21.46 -9.67 1.60
CA ASN A 825 -20.91 -10.59 0.62
C ASN A 825 -21.88 -10.77 -0.53
N LEU A 826 -21.36 -10.89 -1.75
CA LEU A 826 -22.12 -11.04 -2.98
C LEU A 826 -21.78 -12.39 -3.61
N SER A 827 -22.72 -12.96 -4.35
CA SER A 827 -22.49 -14.14 -5.19
C SER A 827 -23.26 -13.99 -6.51
N SER A 828 -22.56 -14.20 -7.63
CA SER A 828 -23.16 -14.34 -8.95
C SER A 828 -23.48 -15.80 -9.33
N ASN A 829 -23.11 -16.73 -8.42
CA ASN A 829 -23.22 -18.18 -8.66
C ASN A 829 -24.40 -18.84 -7.96
N ARG A 830 -25.27 -18.06 -7.33
CA ARG A 830 -26.42 -18.65 -6.63
C ARG A 830 -27.23 -19.49 -7.58
N THR A 831 -27.38 -20.72 -7.19
CA THR A 831 -27.99 -21.76 -8.03
C THR A 831 -29.50 -21.72 -8.01
N THR A 832 -30.08 -22.24 -9.10
CA THR A 832 -31.49 -22.57 -9.22
C THR A 832 -31.75 -24.09 -9.13
N ILE A 833 -30.70 -24.93 -9.04
CA ILE A 833 -30.85 -26.37 -8.93
C ILE A 833 -31.14 -26.77 -7.47
N ALA A 834 -32.11 -27.60 -7.23
CA ALA A 834 -32.48 -28.05 -5.89
C ALA A 834 -31.72 -29.28 -5.46
N LEU A 835 -31.48 -29.40 -4.17
CA LEU A 835 -30.90 -30.57 -3.52
C LEU A 835 -31.86 -31.07 -2.42
N ASN A 836 -31.86 -32.36 -2.13
CA ASN A 836 -32.48 -32.89 -0.92
C ASN A 836 -31.53 -32.76 0.30
N GLU A 837 -31.94 -33.22 1.48
CA GLU A 837 -31.10 -33.17 2.68
C GLU A 837 -29.84 -34.02 2.57
N ALA A 838 -29.87 -35.08 1.79
CA ALA A 838 -28.71 -35.93 1.50
C ALA A 838 -27.76 -35.29 0.46
N GLY A 839 -28.18 -34.18 -0.18
CA GLY A 839 -27.39 -33.48 -1.17
C GLY A 839 -27.59 -33.95 -2.60
N ASP A 840 -28.60 -34.78 -2.87
CA ASP A 840 -28.93 -35.22 -4.23
C ASP A 840 -29.71 -34.13 -4.98
N VAL A 841 -29.53 -34.09 -6.29
CA VAL A 841 -30.27 -33.15 -7.16
C VAL A 841 -31.71 -33.64 -7.31
N THR A 842 -32.66 -32.83 -6.86
CA THR A 842 -34.11 -33.18 -6.90
C THR A 842 -34.94 -32.33 -7.84
N GLY A 843 -34.35 -31.32 -8.44
CA GLY A 843 -35.06 -30.42 -9.35
C GLY A 843 -34.49 -29.01 -9.39
N THR A 844 -35.34 -27.98 -9.43
CA THR A 844 -34.95 -26.56 -9.64
C THR A 844 -34.81 -25.73 -8.35
N LYS A 845 -35.21 -26.30 -7.21
CA LYS A 845 -35.11 -25.59 -5.89
C LYS A 845 -34.51 -26.54 -4.86
N TYR A 846 -33.79 -25.96 -3.91
CA TYR A 846 -33.34 -26.71 -2.75
C TYR A 846 -34.55 -27.12 -1.88
N VAL A 847 -34.62 -28.41 -1.56
CA VAL A 847 -35.66 -28.99 -0.70
C VAL A 847 -35.08 -29.19 0.69
N GLY A 848 -35.82 -28.86 1.73
CA GLY A 848 -35.37 -28.91 3.09
C GLY A 848 -35.14 -27.50 3.64
N GLN A 849 -34.12 -27.27 4.44
CA GLN A 849 -33.86 -25.96 5.09
C GLN A 849 -33.23 -24.98 4.11
N THR A 850 -33.98 -24.56 3.09
CA THR A 850 -33.50 -23.67 2.02
C THR A 850 -32.95 -22.34 2.49
N ASP A 851 -33.36 -21.85 3.64
CA ASP A 851 -32.93 -20.58 4.22
C ASP A 851 -31.53 -20.68 4.87
N HIS A 852 -31.01 -21.87 5.09
CA HIS A 852 -29.75 -22.10 5.77
C HIS A 852 -28.61 -22.53 4.86
N TYR A 853 -28.88 -22.93 3.63
CA TYR A 853 -27.87 -23.41 2.70
C TYR A 853 -27.75 -22.55 1.46
N VAL A 854 -26.53 -22.39 1.01
CA VAL A 854 -26.18 -21.83 -0.30
C VAL A 854 -25.34 -22.86 -1.03
N ALA A 855 -25.75 -23.20 -2.23
CA ALA A 855 -25.00 -24.08 -3.10
C ALA A 855 -24.48 -23.30 -4.32
N VAL A 856 -23.23 -23.57 -4.72
CA VAL A 856 -22.60 -23.05 -5.92
C VAL A 856 -22.18 -24.21 -6.79
N TYR A 857 -22.65 -24.21 -8.03
CA TYR A 857 -22.35 -25.22 -9.04
C TYR A 857 -21.25 -24.71 -9.97
N PRO A 858 -20.39 -25.59 -10.47
CA PRO A 858 -19.51 -25.23 -11.57
C PRO A 858 -20.34 -24.92 -12.83
N LYS A 859 -19.86 -24.04 -13.66
CA LYS A 859 -20.42 -23.78 -14.98
C LYS A 859 -20.04 -24.87 -15.98
N TYR A 860 -18.80 -25.35 -15.85
CA TYR A 860 -18.22 -26.43 -16.62
C TYR A 860 -17.44 -27.36 -15.71
N TYR A 861 -17.15 -28.57 -16.21
CA TYR A 861 -16.14 -29.45 -15.60
C TYR A 861 -15.24 -30.06 -16.68
N SER A 862 -14.08 -30.56 -16.27
CA SER A 862 -13.15 -31.33 -17.09
C SER A 862 -12.83 -32.65 -16.42
N THR A 863 -12.53 -33.66 -17.21
CA THR A 863 -12.05 -34.97 -16.75
C THR A 863 -10.52 -35.02 -16.77
N TRP A 864 -9.94 -35.97 -16.06
CA TRP A 864 -8.50 -36.20 -16.03
C TRP A 864 -7.94 -36.56 -17.41
N ASP A 865 -8.68 -37.37 -18.19
CA ASP A 865 -8.30 -37.81 -19.54
C ASP A 865 -8.36 -36.65 -20.56
N ASN A 866 -9.29 -35.67 -20.37
CA ASN A 866 -9.49 -34.52 -21.24
C ASN A 866 -9.49 -33.21 -20.46
N PRO A 867 -8.35 -32.76 -19.91
CA PRO A 867 -8.27 -31.59 -19.01
C PRO A 867 -8.54 -30.25 -19.71
N SER A 868 -8.42 -30.20 -21.04
CA SER A 868 -8.71 -28.99 -21.84
C SER A 868 -10.18 -28.83 -22.23
N GLU A 869 -10.96 -29.90 -22.18
CA GLU A 869 -12.38 -29.88 -22.54
C GLU A 869 -13.21 -29.20 -21.43
N ARG A 870 -14.19 -28.43 -21.84
CA ARG A 870 -15.12 -27.72 -20.93
C ARG A 870 -16.53 -28.27 -21.13
N ILE A 871 -16.88 -29.32 -20.40
CA ILE A 871 -18.19 -29.97 -20.49
C ILE A 871 -19.20 -29.14 -19.68
N PRO A 872 -20.37 -28.77 -20.26
CA PRO A 872 -21.43 -28.08 -19.52
C PRO A 872 -21.90 -28.90 -18.33
N TYR A 873 -21.78 -28.35 -17.11
CA TYR A 873 -21.98 -29.10 -15.89
C TYR A 873 -23.44 -29.52 -15.65
N ALA A 874 -24.38 -28.57 -15.80
CA ALA A 874 -25.79 -28.79 -15.45
C ALA A 874 -26.42 -29.89 -16.31
N GLU A 875 -26.13 -29.87 -17.61
CA GLU A 875 -26.63 -30.90 -18.55
C GLU A 875 -26.04 -32.25 -18.24
N ALA A 876 -24.74 -32.33 -18.01
CA ALA A 876 -24.05 -33.55 -17.68
C ALA A 876 -24.53 -34.15 -16.35
N LEU A 877 -24.79 -33.34 -15.33
CA LEU A 877 -25.29 -33.78 -14.03
C LEU A 877 -26.67 -34.44 -14.16
N LEU A 878 -27.56 -33.81 -14.90
CA LEU A 878 -28.91 -34.35 -15.11
C LEU A 878 -28.88 -35.64 -15.95
N ALA A 879 -28.08 -35.67 -17.01
CA ALA A 879 -27.92 -36.87 -17.82
C ALA A 879 -27.28 -38.05 -17.06
N ALA A 880 -26.29 -37.76 -16.20
CA ALA A 880 -25.60 -38.76 -15.41
C ALA A 880 -26.51 -39.37 -14.33
N LYS A 881 -27.49 -38.62 -13.82
CA LYS A 881 -28.42 -39.11 -12.79
C LYS A 881 -29.14 -40.39 -13.22
N ASP A 882 -29.57 -40.44 -14.47
CA ASP A 882 -30.34 -41.58 -15.00
C ASP A 882 -29.45 -42.63 -15.66
N ASN A 883 -28.31 -42.24 -16.23
CA ASN A 883 -27.51 -43.12 -17.10
C ASN A 883 -26.17 -43.56 -16.48
N ASN A 884 -25.61 -42.83 -15.49
CA ASN A 884 -24.31 -43.14 -14.92
C ASN A 884 -24.23 -42.70 -13.44
N PRO A 885 -24.68 -43.55 -12.49
CA PRO A 885 -24.72 -43.25 -11.06
C PRO A 885 -23.33 -42.89 -10.46
N THR A 886 -22.26 -43.48 -11.01
CA THR A 886 -20.89 -43.19 -10.56
C THR A 886 -20.46 -41.81 -10.93
N LEU A 887 -20.63 -41.41 -12.18
CA LEU A 887 -20.36 -40.04 -12.63
C LEU A 887 -21.27 -39.02 -11.93
N TYR A 888 -22.55 -39.33 -11.75
CA TYR A 888 -23.48 -38.47 -11.01
C TYR A 888 -22.98 -38.18 -9.61
N ARG A 889 -22.51 -39.18 -8.87
CA ARG A 889 -21.95 -38.99 -7.53
C ARG A 889 -20.70 -38.10 -7.55
N GLN A 890 -19.77 -38.33 -8.50
CA GLN A 890 -18.58 -37.53 -8.66
C GLN A 890 -18.92 -36.06 -9.03
N LEU A 891 -19.93 -35.83 -9.87
CA LEU A 891 -20.40 -34.49 -10.21
C LEU A 891 -21.05 -33.78 -9.01
N CYS A 892 -21.81 -34.54 -8.18
CA CYS A 892 -22.36 -33.98 -6.94
C CYS A 892 -21.26 -33.47 -5.97
N ASP A 893 -20.10 -34.14 -5.96
CA ASP A 893 -18.96 -33.73 -5.15
C ASP A 893 -18.31 -32.43 -5.62
N LEU A 894 -18.55 -31.99 -6.84
CA LEU A 894 -18.14 -30.67 -7.33
C LEU A 894 -19.06 -29.55 -6.84
N ILE A 895 -20.16 -29.83 -6.18
CA ILE A 895 -21.07 -28.82 -5.64
C ILE A 895 -20.46 -28.22 -4.37
N VAL A 896 -20.18 -26.92 -4.39
CA VAL A 896 -19.75 -26.20 -3.20
C VAL A 896 -20.98 -25.86 -2.36
N ARG A 897 -21.05 -26.37 -1.15
CA ARG A 897 -22.16 -26.16 -0.23
C ARG A 897 -21.72 -25.40 1.00
N SER A 898 -22.59 -24.52 1.46
CA SER A 898 -22.39 -23.82 2.72
C SER A 898 -23.72 -23.74 3.45
N ASN A 899 -23.75 -24.17 4.69
CA ASN A 899 -24.92 -24.06 5.58
C ASN A 899 -25.07 -22.65 6.18
N THR A 900 -24.37 -21.66 5.66
CA THR A 900 -24.35 -20.30 6.13
C THR A 900 -25.02 -19.34 5.16
N ALA A 901 -26.32 -19.51 4.91
CA ALA A 901 -27.09 -18.55 4.09
C ALA A 901 -27.00 -17.11 4.65
N TYR A 902 -26.88 -16.96 5.96
CA TYR A 902 -26.67 -15.69 6.62
C TYR A 902 -25.34 -14.99 6.20
N TYR A 903 -24.39 -15.70 5.60
CA TYR A 903 -23.14 -15.13 5.08
C TYR A 903 -23.37 -14.04 4.02
N PHE A 904 -24.50 -14.08 3.34
CA PHE A 904 -24.91 -13.06 2.36
C PHE A 904 -25.82 -11.98 2.93
N ASN A 905 -26.13 -12.07 4.21
CA ASN A 905 -26.91 -11.06 4.87
C ASN A 905 -26.07 -9.82 5.12
N PRO A 906 -26.69 -8.62 5.13
CA PRO A 906 -25.98 -7.40 5.43
C PRO A 906 -25.39 -7.43 6.85
N GLN A 907 -24.08 -7.20 6.94
CA GLN A 907 -23.41 -6.93 8.21
C GLN A 907 -23.45 -5.42 8.40
N ASN A 908 -24.28 -4.96 9.31
CA ASN A 908 -24.48 -3.54 9.57
C ASN A 908 -24.30 -3.30 11.08
N ILE A 909 -23.36 -2.44 11.42
CA ILE A 909 -23.05 -2.06 12.79
C ILE A 909 -23.87 -0.80 13.14
N SER A 910 -24.36 -0.71 14.36
CA SER A 910 -25.01 0.50 14.86
C SER A 910 -24.06 1.70 14.79
N ALA A 911 -24.60 2.91 14.66
CA ALA A 911 -23.79 4.11 14.78
C ALA A 911 -23.02 4.13 16.10
N TYR A 912 -21.77 4.54 16.03
CA TYR A 912 -20.90 4.68 17.19
C TYR A 912 -20.08 5.97 17.07
N TYR A 913 -19.58 6.46 18.19
CA TYR A 913 -18.86 7.72 18.26
C TYR A 913 -17.70 7.66 19.24
N SER A 914 -16.71 8.51 19.02
CA SER A 914 -15.54 8.71 19.85
C SER A 914 -15.34 10.19 20.11
N ALA A 915 -14.83 10.53 21.26
CA ALA A 915 -14.42 11.89 21.58
C ALA A 915 -12.93 11.92 21.87
N ASN A 916 -12.23 12.82 21.18
CA ASN A 916 -10.79 13.01 21.29
C ASN A 916 -10.52 14.45 21.72
N PHE A 917 -9.54 14.62 22.59
CA PHE A 917 -9.14 15.91 23.13
C PHE A 917 -7.65 16.11 22.98
N SER A 918 -7.22 17.30 22.63
CA SER A 918 -5.81 17.68 22.68
C SER A 918 -5.65 19.10 23.21
N VAL A 919 -4.56 19.34 23.89
CA VAL A 919 -4.16 20.64 24.39
C VAL A 919 -2.69 20.86 24.14
N THR A 920 -2.34 22.03 23.61
CA THR A 920 -0.95 22.46 23.45
C THR A 920 -0.74 23.80 24.14
N LYS A 921 0.26 23.88 25.00
CA LYS A 921 0.68 25.06 25.74
C LYS A 921 2.09 25.46 25.35
N GLU A 922 2.30 26.67 24.90
CA GLU A 922 3.64 27.24 24.75
C GLU A 922 4.08 28.00 26.01
N ILE A 923 5.26 27.71 26.49
CA ILE A 923 5.94 28.41 27.59
C ILE A 923 7.04 29.26 26.99
N GLY A 924 6.81 30.56 27.02
CA GLY A 924 7.66 31.49 26.29
C GLY A 924 7.67 31.16 24.78
N ARG A 925 8.81 31.25 24.13
CA ARG A 925 9.04 30.85 22.73
C ARG A 925 9.88 29.58 22.59
N TRP A 926 10.26 29.04 23.73
CA TRP A 926 11.27 27.97 23.80
C TRP A 926 10.66 26.58 23.94
N VAL A 927 9.58 26.45 24.67
CA VAL A 927 9.02 25.16 25.04
C VAL A 927 7.55 25.08 24.62
N SER A 928 7.17 23.98 24.00
CA SER A 928 5.79 23.61 23.71
C SER A 928 5.48 22.26 24.35
N LEU A 929 4.44 22.23 25.15
CA LEU A 929 3.94 21.03 25.82
C LEU A 929 2.60 20.65 25.19
N SER A 930 2.45 19.44 24.73
CA SER A 930 1.20 18.94 24.17
C SER A 930 0.77 17.68 24.92
N PHE A 931 -0.52 17.59 25.17
CA PHE A 931 -1.18 16.42 25.74
C PHE A 931 -2.37 16.07 24.88
N TYR A 932 -2.66 14.79 24.70
CA TYR A 932 -3.83 14.31 24.00
C TYR A 932 -4.45 13.09 24.69
N ALA A 933 -5.75 12.93 24.49
CA ALA A 933 -6.52 11.79 24.98
C ALA A 933 -7.52 11.39 23.89
N ASN A 934 -7.47 10.14 23.46
CA ASN A 934 -8.36 9.58 22.43
C ASN A 934 -9.40 8.72 23.10
N ASN A 935 -10.64 8.78 22.59
CA ASN A 935 -11.78 8.03 23.11
C ASN A 935 -11.99 8.24 24.62
N PHE A 936 -11.88 9.49 25.10
CA PHE A 936 -11.94 9.77 26.53
C PHE A 936 -13.32 9.51 27.18
N PHE A 937 -14.39 9.39 26.39
CA PHE A 937 -15.68 8.90 26.90
C PHE A 937 -15.78 7.37 26.98
N ASN A 938 -14.79 6.66 26.45
CA ASN A 938 -14.74 5.21 26.44
C ASN A 938 -15.98 4.52 25.81
N ASN A 939 -16.56 5.12 24.76
CA ASN A 939 -17.83 4.70 24.16
C ASN A 939 -17.69 3.60 23.10
N LEU A 940 -16.48 3.36 22.57
CA LEU A 940 -16.24 2.32 21.55
C LEU A 940 -16.28 0.89 22.16
N ALA A 941 -16.51 0.79 23.45
CA ALA A 941 -16.56 -0.49 24.17
C ALA A 941 -17.76 -1.37 23.76
N SER A 942 -18.80 -0.79 23.15
CA SER A 942 -20.01 -1.54 22.83
C SER A 942 -20.65 -1.05 21.53
N VAL A 943 -20.47 -1.82 20.47
CA VAL A 943 -21.19 -1.69 19.22
C VAL A 943 -22.17 -2.85 19.05
N ARG A 944 -23.29 -2.62 18.38
CA ARG A 944 -24.32 -3.60 18.16
C ARG A 944 -24.43 -3.94 16.68
N ASN A 945 -24.38 -5.24 16.37
CA ASN A 945 -24.77 -5.73 15.06
C ASN A 945 -26.29 -5.59 14.91
N LYS A 946 -26.76 -4.81 13.92
CA LYS A 946 -28.19 -4.52 13.73
C LYS A 946 -29.01 -5.74 13.33
N GLN A 947 -28.39 -6.78 12.80
CA GLN A 947 -29.07 -7.95 12.32
C GLN A 947 -29.18 -9.03 13.39
N THR A 948 -28.09 -9.34 14.09
CA THR A 948 -28.08 -10.34 15.15
C THR A 948 -28.50 -9.81 16.52
N GLY A 949 -28.47 -8.47 16.68
CA GLY A 949 -28.69 -7.81 17.97
C GLY A 949 -27.54 -7.97 18.96
N LEU A 950 -26.51 -8.73 18.63
CA LEU A 950 -25.36 -8.96 19.50
C LEU A 950 -24.52 -7.70 19.67
N LYS A 951 -24.03 -7.50 20.87
CA LYS A 951 -23.11 -6.44 21.23
C LYS A 951 -21.70 -7.00 21.28
N THR A 952 -20.74 -6.23 20.76
CA THR A 952 -19.32 -6.54 20.80
C THR A 952 -18.51 -5.27 20.99
N SER A 953 -17.27 -5.41 21.42
CA SER A 953 -16.31 -4.29 21.48
C SER A 953 -15.57 -4.19 20.16
N LEU A 954 -15.36 -2.98 19.65
CA LEU A 954 -14.44 -2.73 18.53
C LEU A 954 -12.97 -2.91 18.93
N PHE A 955 -12.68 -2.93 20.24
CA PHE A 955 -11.34 -3.11 20.81
C PHE A 955 -11.21 -4.46 21.53
N ASP A 956 -11.71 -5.50 20.93
CA ASP A 956 -11.70 -6.85 21.51
C ASP A 956 -10.34 -7.56 21.45
N SER A 957 -9.30 -6.88 21.01
CA SER A 957 -7.93 -7.31 21.26
C SER A 957 -7.51 -6.78 22.65
N GLY A 958 -7.13 -7.66 23.56
CA GLY A 958 -6.75 -7.32 24.95
C GLY A 958 -5.58 -6.34 25.09
N TYR A 959 -5.03 -5.88 23.96
CA TYR A 959 -3.85 -5.02 23.89
C TYR A 959 -4.13 -3.57 23.49
N ILE A 960 -5.33 -3.23 23.00
CA ILE A 960 -5.67 -1.84 22.67
C ILE A 960 -6.46 -1.22 23.80
N PRO A 961 -5.91 -0.25 24.55
CA PRO A 961 -6.66 0.41 25.60
C PRO A 961 -7.85 1.16 25.02
N LYS A 962 -8.99 1.04 25.67
CA LYS A 962 -10.23 1.76 25.31
C LYS A 962 -10.04 3.28 25.38
N PHE A 963 -9.25 3.72 26.33
CA PHE A 963 -8.81 5.09 26.53
C PHE A 963 -7.31 5.17 26.21
N TYR A 964 -6.92 6.05 25.31
CA TYR A 964 -5.54 6.21 24.86
C TYR A 964 -5.08 7.65 25.03
N TYR A 965 -3.93 7.86 25.61
CA TYR A 965 -3.39 9.19 25.89
C TYR A 965 -1.90 9.26 25.54
N GLY A 966 -1.40 10.48 25.41
CA GLY A 966 0.02 10.70 25.20
C GLY A 966 0.39 12.17 25.43
N ALA A 967 1.68 12.39 25.52
CA ALA A 967 2.26 13.71 25.71
C ALA A 967 3.47 13.91 24.82
N SER A 968 3.72 15.15 24.42
CA SER A 968 4.93 15.54 23.75
C SER A 968 5.48 16.87 24.27
N VAL A 969 6.79 16.97 24.23
CA VAL A 969 7.55 18.18 24.61
C VAL A 969 8.41 18.56 23.40
N ARG A 970 8.35 19.82 23.02
CA ARG A 970 9.24 20.39 22.00
C ARG A 970 9.98 21.58 22.59
N VAL A 971 11.30 21.55 22.47
CA VAL A 971 12.20 22.61 22.91
C VAL A 971 12.89 23.23 21.70
N LYS A 972 12.83 24.55 21.56
CA LYS A 972 13.52 25.33 20.53
C LYS A 972 14.65 26.11 21.22
N LEU A 973 15.91 25.86 20.84
CA LEU A 973 17.11 26.46 21.42
C LEU A 973 17.82 27.39 20.44
#